data_85a07f493bd0ade5e2885fad1d6bb934
#
_entry.id   85a07f493bd0ade5e2885fad1d6bb934
#
_cell.length_a   1.000
_cell.length_b   1.000
_cell.length_c   1.000
_cell.angle_alpha   90.00
_cell.angle_beta   90.00
_cell.angle_gamma   90.00
#
_symmetry.space_group_name_H-M   'P 1'
#
loop_
_entity.id
_entity.type
_entity.pdbx_description
1 polymer ?
#
loop_
_entity_poly.entity_id
_entity_poly.type
_entity_poly.pdbx_seq_one_letter_code
_entity_poly.pdbx_strand_id
1 'polypeptide(L)'
;MNGEVVNEHLLFVENFVEVEGLNKPRRIRIYKLSTFDTFTEEERALNEAYKKTGIKERATLKKIRDDKIASYEGIRKIDRKKLYTYEYDKDGKVIKESEDINRQITLFESEMMRYTENNLDGFSLIMDIVYMKIAYQTSIFKQILDRGLLIDDEQYVFFTSTTHQMKNGEFVLVQKDFYNDNQNKFMCGLTDDIINQKGGCNSGKYLAYKGLTLSSSIVPDGYEIDIDKCLLVPDFNTTTNEKVECIDIDHEKREFAGMGIRKEDVKIPQMDGAGMFLPSVLPASAQIRCSHLKGAIFPFDFRKFLGQDEVEGVRPNPIIKDAWGNIHDVIKEDIQVIFTASQLKMWKYYNSWDDYKKAFHENRMHIAINKFADTEPKGYAKTSYQFIQTLSSEKLTDEKLAELCADTIEYLDRIKTDLDTMIKIASKDDDYISLALEVHKELVYDEYIQSKLESKFKRESNDARGNKLILKDSLYSYICPDLYAFCTWLFCGIENPQGIIPHNYVYNSFYNDKPYEVVDCLRSPHLYVEHGIRKLVKNDVLEKCKEWFNDLDTVVSSHDLLCRLLMFDVDGDEILLTPNKTIIECVPDDIVPLYYVPFEPVKSDINNDAIYQAVVSCMENTQIGDISNVMTKNYNNADTDMEFNKIMCCYNNLSIDYPKTQDIVKLGKYEEKYNALKGENNPQFFIYAKGKSKGSCKALSKSNADRICDYIHKQTGNKKYGWQDSEKKFNPSILFNNENPVTINSEKYHELEKVMFTLRMKEQVLASTIKDVIKLKLRTRISAYAP
;
A
#
# COMPACT_ATOMS: atom_id res chain seq x y z
N MET A 1 -22.26 30.73 -0.24
CA MET A 1 -21.03 30.54 -1.03
C MET A 1 -20.24 29.30 -0.62
N ASN A 2 -20.49 28.73 0.53
CA ASN A 2 -19.80 27.48 0.96
C ASN A 2 -20.41 26.20 0.36
N GLY A 3 -21.59 26.28 -0.26
CA GLY A 3 -22.26 25.13 -0.84
C GLY A 3 -21.79 24.71 -2.24
N GLU A 4 -21.17 25.60 -3.00
CA GLU A 4 -20.73 25.25 -4.34
C GLU A 4 -19.44 24.43 -4.36
N VAL A 5 -18.48 24.76 -3.47
CA VAL A 5 -17.23 24.01 -3.35
C VAL A 5 -17.50 22.60 -2.75
N VAL A 6 -18.40 22.52 -1.78
CA VAL A 6 -18.82 21.25 -1.18
C VAL A 6 -19.54 20.35 -2.21
N ASN A 7 -20.33 20.95 -3.10
CA ASN A 7 -21.01 20.20 -4.16
C ASN A 7 -20.06 19.61 -5.21
N GLU A 8 -18.96 20.27 -5.53
CA GLU A 8 -18.00 19.75 -6.51
C GLU A 8 -17.26 18.51 -5.97
N HIS A 9 -16.97 18.46 -4.68
CA HIS A 9 -16.34 17.32 -4.06
C HIS A 9 -17.31 16.18 -3.72
N LEU A 10 -18.57 16.47 -3.45
CA LEU A 10 -19.60 15.46 -3.25
C LEU A 10 -19.79 14.58 -4.49
N LEU A 11 -19.62 15.11 -5.67
CA LEU A 11 -19.78 14.38 -6.93
C LEU A 11 -18.67 13.36 -7.19
N PHE A 12 -17.50 13.54 -6.60
CA PHE A 12 -16.39 12.58 -6.72
C PHE A 12 -16.64 11.27 -5.95
N VAL A 13 -17.50 11.31 -4.94
CA VAL A 13 -17.78 10.19 -4.05
C VAL A 13 -18.95 9.33 -4.55
N GLU A 14 -19.83 9.87 -5.40
CA GLU A 14 -20.92 9.08 -5.99
C GLU A 14 -20.45 7.94 -6.91
N ASN A 15 -19.16 7.89 -7.24
CA ASN A 15 -18.56 6.76 -7.96
C ASN A 15 -18.08 5.64 -7.03
N PHE A 16 -18.18 5.78 -5.71
CA PHE A 16 -18.02 4.69 -4.78
C PHE A 16 -19.35 3.94 -4.71
N VAL A 17 -19.33 2.72 -5.17
CA VAL A 17 -20.46 1.79 -5.06
C VAL A 17 -20.95 1.79 -3.62
N GLU A 18 -22.23 2.09 -3.39
CA GLU A 18 -22.89 1.77 -2.14
C GLU A 18 -22.84 0.25 -2.01
N VAL A 19 -21.90 -0.25 -1.24
CA VAL A 19 -21.97 -1.60 -0.75
C VAL A 19 -23.02 -1.54 0.37
N GLU A 20 -24.14 -2.21 0.21
CA GLU A 20 -25.14 -2.35 1.27
C GLU A 20 -24.43 -2.79 2.56
N GLY A 21 -24.63 -2.07 3.66
CA GLY A 21 -24.03 -2.36 4.94
C GLY A 21 -22.77 -1.58 5.30
N LEU A 22 -22.14 -0.89 4.36
CA LEU A 22 -21.02 0.01 4.68
C LEU A 22 -21.51 1.35 5.23
N ASN A 23 -20.84 1.83 6.28
CA ASN A 23 -21.04 3.21 6.73
C ASN A 23 -20.72 4.16 5.59
N LYS A 24 -21.55 5.19 5.42
CA LYS A 24 -21.39 6.17 4.38
C LYS A 24 -20.01 6.82 4.47
N PRO A 25 -19.29 6.96 3.35
CA PRO A 25 -17.94 7.54 3.37
C PRO A 25 -17.99 8.97 3.89
N ARG A 26 -17.02 9.32 4.70
CA ARG A 26 -16.83 10.67 5.27
C ARG A 26 -15.55 11.26 4.74
N ARG A 27 -15.50 12.57 4.63
CA ARG A 27 -14.36 13.31 4.10
C ARG A 27 -13.64 14.04 5.20
N ILE A 28 -12.31 14.04 5.12
CA ILE A 28 -11.46 14.88 5.95
C ILE A 28 -10.84 15.99 5.12
N ARG A 29 -10.54 17.10 5.79
CA ARG A 29 -9.87 18.23 5.16
C ARG A 29 -8.37 17.97 5.06
N ILE A 30 -7.78 18.35 3.91
CA ILE A 30 -6.33 18.32 3.73
C ILE A 30 -5.84 19.72 3.51
N TYR A 31 -4.80 20.08 4.24
CA TYR A 31 -4.13 21.36 4.12
C TYR A 31 -2.64 21.17 3.86
N LYS A 32 -2.06 22.02 3.02
CA LYS A 32 -0.62 22.13 2.84
C LYS A 32 -0.13 23.37 3.60
N LEU A 33 0.76 23.19 4.57
CA LEU A 33 1.26 24.27 5.38
C LEU A 33 1.97 25.37 4.56
N SER A 34 2.65 24.98 3.47
CA SER A 34 3.30 25.91 2.55
C SER A 34 2.36 26.89 1.84
N THR A 35 1.05 26.63 1.87
CA THR A 35 0.04 27.47 1.22
C THR A 35 -0.65 28.41 2.18
N PHE A 36 -0.41 28.23 3.48
CA PHE A 36 -0.90 29.17 4.48
C PHE A 36 0.02 30.38 4.60
N ASP A 37 -0.56 31.52 4.60
CA ASP A 37 0.16 32.74 4.92
C ASP A 37 0.35 32.85 6.43
N THR A 38 1.44 32.26 6.88
CA THR A 38 1.84 32.28 8.29
C THR A 38 2.65 33.53 8.64
N PHE A 39 2.83 34.46 7.68
CA PHE A 39 3.65 35.65 7.87
C PHE A 39 2.79 36.90 8.13
N THR A 40 3.27 37.73 9.03
CA THR A 40 2.80 39.10 9.16
C THR A 40 3.20 39.92 7.92
N GLU A 41 2.67 41.16 7.78
CA GLU A 41 3.08 42.03 6.68
C GLU A 41 4.58 42.32 6.70
N GLU A 42 5.18 42.49 7.92
CA GLU A 42 6.63 42.67 8.06
C GLU A 42 7.43 41.46 7.63
N GLU A 43 6.96 40.26 7.95
CA GLU A 43 7.61 39.00 7.56
C GLU A 43 7.47 38.75 6.04
N ARG A 44 6.34 39.18 5.44
CA ARG A 44 6.17 39.15 3.97
C ARG A 44 7.17 40.08 3.31
N ALA A 45 7.31 41.32 3.84
CA ALA A 45 8.30 42.26 3.35
C ALA A 45 9.73 41.72 3.47
N LEU A 46 10.09 41.10 4.59
CA LEU A 46 11.37 40.41 4.79
C LEU A 46 11.57 39.25 3.80
N ASN A 47 10.53 38.47 3.55
CA ASN A 47 10.59 37.34 2.62
C ASN A 47 10.74 37.81 1.16
N GLU A 48 10.10 38.91 0.79
CA GLU A 48 10.27 39.56 -0.52
C GLU A 48 11.69 40.17 -0.66
N ALA A 49 12.17 40.81 0.40
CA ALA A 49 13.55 41.31 0.43
C ALA A 49 14.55 40.16 0.29
N TYR A 50 14.32 39.03 1.01
CA TYR A 50 15.15 37.83 0.91
C TYR A 50 15.21 37.28 -0.52
N LYS A 51 14.10 37.26 -1.28
CA LYS A 51 14.07 36.80 -2.67
C LYS A 51 14.87 37.69 -3.62
N LYS A 52 15.00 38.99 -3.30
CA LYS A 52 15.63 40.00 -4.16
C LYS A 52 17.13 40.23 -3.90
N THR A 53 17.68 39.71 -2.80
CA THR A 53 19.04 40.01 -2.34
C THR A 53 20.09 38.94 -2.70
N GLY A 54 21.36 39.27 -2.57
CA GLY A 54 22.48 38.35 -2.80
C GLY A 54 22.66 37.27 -1.72
N ILE A 55 23.53 36.28 -1.95
CA ILE A 55 23.65 35.05 -1.12
C ILE A 55 23.99 35.36 0.35
N LYS A 56 24.91 36.35 0.63
CA LYS A 56 25.29 36.70 2.02
C LYS A 56 24.14 37.36 2.78
N GLU A 57 23.44 38.28 2.14
CA GLU A 57 22.30 38.99 2.72
C GLU A 57 21.11 38.09 2.90
N ARG A 58 20.91 37.12 1.98
CA ARG A 58 19.87 36.08 2.12
C ARG A 58 20.06 35.26 3.39
N ALA A 59 21.27 34.89 3.76
CA ALA A 59 21.53 34.13 4.98
C ALA A 59 21.15 34.92 6.24
N THR A 60 21.44 36.20 6.27
CA THR A 60 21.07 37.12 7.37
C THR A 60 19.54 37.30 7.47
N LEU A 61 18.91 37.59 6.34
CA LEU A 61 17.46 37.75 6.28
C LEU A 61 16.72 36.46 6.62
N LYS A 62 17.24 35.31 6.18
CA LYS A 62 16.72 33.99 6.55
C LYS A 62 16.76 33.80 8.06
N LYS A 63 17.88 34.09 8.71
CA LYS A 63 18.04 33.97 10.16
C LYS A 63 17.04 34.88 10.90
N ILE A 64 16.94 36.16 10.49
CA ILE A 64 15.98 37.10 11.08
C ILE A 64 14.52 36.57 10.92
N ARG A 65 14.19 36.05 9.76
CA ARG A 65 12.88 35.45 9.49
C ARG A 65 12.63 34.25 10.39
N ASP A 66 13.59 33.33 10.47
CA ASP A 66 13.47 32.10 11.23
C ASP A 66 13.41 32.38 12.74
N ASP A 67 14.18 33.37 13.24
CA ASP A 67 14.14 33.83 14.62
C ASP A 67 12.78 34.47 14.96
N LYS A 68 12.19 35.25 14.03
CA LYS A 68 10.83 35.82 14.21
C LYS A 68 9.77 34.76 14.23
N ILE A 69 9.84 33.74 13.35
CA ILE A 69 8.92 32.62 13.34
C ILE A 69 9.02 31.85 14.65
N ALA A 70 10.24 31.58 15.11
CA ALA A 70 10.48 30.87 16.38
C ALA A 70 9.99 31.63 17.62
N SER A 71 10.00 32.99 17.61
CA SER A 71 9.54 33.83 18.70
C SER A 71 8.02 33.99 18.78
N TYR A 72 7.27 33.42 17.88
CA TYR A 72 5.82 33.58 17.81
C TYR A 72 5.10 32.89 18.96
N GLU A 73 4.39 33.63 19.78
CA GLU A 73 3.67 33.11 20.96
C GLU A 73 2.30 32.47 20.64
N GLY A 74 1.80 32.63 19.43
CA GLY A 74 0.49 32.14 19.04
C GLY A 74 0.49 31.44 17.67
N ILE A 75 -0.47 30.56 17.47
CA ILE A 75 -0.71 29.95 16.18
C ILE A 75 -1.66 30.83 15.40
N ARG A 76 -1.28 31.13 14.20
CA ARG A 76 -2.00 32.05 13.35
C ARG A 76 -3.25 31.41 12.78
N LYS A 77 -4.31 32.21 12.72
CA LYS A 77 -5.55 31.83 12.05
C LYS A 77 -5.28 31.60 10.57
N ILE A 78 -5.74 30.47 10.08
CA ILE A 78 -5.69 30.12 8.66
C ILE A 78 -6.76 30.91 7.92
N ASP A 79 -6.34 31.69 6.91
CA ASP A 79 -7.25 32.41 6.02
C ASP A 79 -7.68 31.50 4.86
N ARG A 80 -8.93 31.04 4.87
CA ARG A 80 -9.51 30.18 3.83
C ARG A 80 -9.39 30.75 2.41
N LYS A 81 -9.35 32.06 2.25
CA LYS A 81 -9.24 32.71 0.93
C LYS A 81 -7.90 32.44 0.24
N LYS A 82 -6.92 31.90 0.99
CA LYS A 82 -5.57 31.62 0.49
C LYS A 82 -5.28 30.12 0.28
N LEU A 83 -6.32 29.31 0.20
CA LEU A 83 -6.20 27.87 0.03
C LEU A 83 -5.96 27.43 -1.42
N TYR A 84 -5.82 28.37 -2.36
CA TYR A 84 -5.60 28.09 -3.78
C TYR A 84 -4.19 28.42 -4.20
N THR A 85 -3.56 27.55 -4.95
CA THR A 85 -2.29 27.81 -5.67
C THR A 85 -2.58 28.12 -7.13
N TYR A 86 -1.91 29.14 -7.62
CA TYR A 86 -1.99 29.55 -9.01
C TYR A 86 -0.64 29.34 -9.69
N GLU A 87 -0.64 28.70 -10.84
CA GLU A 87 0.51 28.70 -11.74
C GLU A 87 0.34 29.85 -12.73
N TYR A 88 1.40 30.60 -12.94
CA TYR A 88 1.41 31.76 -13.83
C TYR A 88 2.31 31.48 -15.03
N ASP A 89 1.94 32.00 -16.19
CA ASP A 89 2.81 32.05 -17.37
C ASP A 89 3.90 33.13 -17.24
N LYS A 90 4.73 33.22 -18.28
CA LYS A 90 5.85 34.20 -18.31
C LYS A 90 5.37 35.66 -18.25
N ASP A 91 4.12 35.92 -18.61
CA ASP A 91 3.49 37.23 -18.66
C ASP A 91 2.67 37.53 -17.39
N GLY A 92 2.72 36.63 -16.40
CA GLY A 92 2.03 36.77 -15.12
C GLY A 92 0.54 36.48 -15.17
N LYS A 93 0.07 35.79 -16.23
CA LYS A 93 -1.31 35.35 -16.36
C LYS A 93 -1.49 33.97 -15.71
N VAL A 94 -2.59 33.80 -14.97
CA VAL A 94 -2.94 32.51 -14.36
C VAL A 94 -3.20 31.49 -15.48
N ILE A 95 -2.37 30.47 -15.56
CA ILE A 95 -2.53 29.33 -16.49
C ILE A 95 -3.15 28.12 -15.83
N LYS A 96 -3.08 28.02 -14.51
CA LYS A 96 -3.66 26.92 -13.75
C LYS A 96 -4.00 27.39 -12.35
N GLU A 97 -5.22 27.15 -11.95
CA GLU A 97 -5.65 27.20 -10.57
C GLU A 97 -5.64 25.77 -10.04
N SER A 98 -4.83 25.50 -9.01
CA SER A 98 -4.73 24.16 -8.41
C SER A 98 -5.53 24.13 -7.14
N GLU A 99 -6.57 23.32 -7.10
CA GLU A 99 -7.32 22.97 -5.88
C GLU A 99 -6.53 22.06 -4.92
N ASP A 100 -5.27 21.80 -5.19
CA ASP A 100 -4.41 20.89 -4.41
C ASP A 100 -4.31 21.24 -2.92
N ILE A 101 -4.78 22.41 -2.53
CA ILE A 101 -4.64 22.95 -1.18
C ILE A 101 -5.76 22.50 -0.27
N ASN A 102 -6.96 22.37 -0.79
CA ASN A 102 -8.13 21.97 -0.01
C ASN A 102 -8.61 20.59 -0.46
N ARG A 103 -7.68 19.67 -0.64
CA ARG A 103 -8.01 18.31 -1.03
C ARG A 103 -8.66 17.60 0.14
N GLN A 104 -9.84 17.06 -0.10
CA GLN A 104 -10.56 16.24 0.85
C GLN A 104 -10.27 14.76 0.57
N ILE A 105 -9.91 14.00 1.59
CA ILE A 105 -9.84 12.55 1.52
C ILE A 105 -11.14 11.97 2.07
N THR A 106 -11.67 10.98 1.38
CA THR A 106 -12.73 10.15 1.92
C THR A 106 -12.08 9.06 2.75
N LEU A 107 -12.40 9.04 4.04
CA LEU A 107 -12.14 7.89 4.89
C LEU A 107 -13.38 7.01 4.83
N PHE A 108 -13.16 5.74 4.50
CA PHE A 108 -14.16 4.70 4.72
C PHE A 108 -14.34 4.49 6.22
N GLU A 109 -15.25 3.61 6.60
CA GLU A 109 -15.42 3.24 7.98
C GLU A 109 -14.06 2.90 8.62
N SER A 110 -13.83 3.47 9.80
CA SER A 110 -12.66 3.24 10.63
C SER A 110 -13.07 3.36 12.07
N GLU A 111 -12.23 2.92 13.01
CA GLU A 111 -12.55 3.08 14.43
C GLU A 111 -12.81 4.53 14.80
N MET A 112 -11.98 5.44 14.34
CA MET A 112 -12.18 6.88 14.61
C MET A 112 -13.54 7.37 14.07
N MET A 113 -13.99 6.85 12.93
CA MET A 113 -15.30 7.18 12.36
C MET A 113 -16.45 6.59 13.17
N ARG A 114 -16.29 5.39 13.70
CA ARG A 114 -17.28 4.77 14.58
C ARG A 114 -17.51 5.52 15.88
N TYR A 115 -16.50 6.25 16.36
CA TYR A 115 -16.64 7.09 17.55
C TYR A 115 -17.32 8.42 17.29
N THR A 116 -17.38 8.89 16.07
CA THR A 116 -18.11 10.08 15.69
C THR A 116 -19.60 9.74 15.50
N GLU A 117 -20.34 9.58 16.56
CA GLU A 117 -21.72 9.04 16.58
C GLU A 117 -22.76 9.81 15.75
N ASN A 118 -22.41 10.92 15.10
CA ASN A 118 -23.42 11.80 14.53
C ASN A 118 -23.38 11.82 13.00
N ASN A 119 -24.55 11.51 12.45
CA ASN A 119 -25.01 11.69 11.07
C ASN A 119 -24.31 10.86 10.00
N LEU A 120 -24.76 9.62 9.93
CA LEU A 120 -24.57 8.75 8.77
C LEU A 120 -25.50 9.11 7.57
N ASP A 121 -26.24 10.23 7.66
CA ASP A 121 -27.25 10.63 6.66
C ASP A 121 -26.66 11.37 5.46
N GLY A 122 -25.61 10.84 4.87
CA GLY A 122 -25.04 11.37 3.65
C GLY A 122 -23.55 11.63 3.75
N PHE A 123 -22.98 12.12 2.66
CA PHE A 123 -21.58 12.54 2.61
C PHE A 123 -21.41 13.82 3.42
N SER A 124 -20.87 13.73 4.61
CA SER A 124 -20.56 14.87 5.43
C SER A 124 -19.05 15.10 5.49
N LEU A 125 -18.66 16.37 5.53
CA LEU A 125 -17.30 16.75 5.84
C LEU A 125 -17.09 16.54 7.33
N ILE A 126 -16.05 15.78 7.70
CA ILE A 126 -15.63 15.63 9.09
C ILE A 126 -14.80 16.86 9.44
N MET A 127 -15.32 17.66 10.33
CA MET A 127 -14.65 18.89 10.76
C MET A 127 -13.58 18.62 11.82
N ASP A 128 -13.75 17.57 12.62
CA ASP A 128 -12.88 17.25 13.75
C ASP A 128 -11.50 16.71 13.34
N ILE A 129 -11.34 16.24 12.13
CA ILE A 129 -10.10 15.63 11.62
C ILE A 129 -9.55 16.45 10.46
N VAL A 130 -8.26 16.76 10.53
CA VAL A 130 -7.55 17.51 9.48
C VAL A 130 -6.26 16.79 9.11
N TYR A 131 -6.04 16.63 7.83
CA TYR A 131 -4.79 16.13 7.28
C TYR A 131 -3.89 17.30 6.89
N MET A 132 -2.67 17.33 7.39
CA MET A 132 -1.73 18.46 7.20
C MET A 132 -0.44 17.98 6.54
N LYS A 133 0.10 18.78 5.64
CA LYS A 133 1.43 18.62 5.07
C LYS A 133 2.31 19.82 5.37
N ILE A 134 3.46 19.60 6.04
CA ILE A 134 4.37 20.68 6.49
C ILE A 134 5.40 21.11 5.43
N ALA A 135 5.51 20.40 4.33
CA ALA A 135 6.56 20.62 3.34
C ALA A 135 7.96 20.72 4.00
N TYR A 136 8.59 21.87 4.01
CA TYR A 136 9.93 22.07 4.59
C TYR A 136 9.93 22.98 5.85
N GLN A 137 8.77 23.21 6.45
CA GLN A 137 8.60 24.15 7.57
C GLN A 137 8.59 23.43 8.92
N THR A 138 9.65 22.71 9.23
CA THR A 138 9.74 21.87 10.45
C THR A 138 9.63 22.67 11.75
N SER A 139 10.12 23.93 11.79
CA SER A 139 9.98 24.80 12.95
C SER A 139 8.52 25.16 13.27
N ILE A 140 7.68 25.28 12.24
CA ILE A 140 6.23 25.50 12.43
C ILE A 140 5.58 24.21 12.94
N PHE A 141 6.03 23.07 12.48
CA PHE A 141 5.56 21.79 13.01
C PHE A 141 5.81 21.66 14.52
N LYS A 142 6.99 22.11 15.03
CA LYS A 142 7.26 22.13 16.47
C LYS A 142 6.24 22.98 17.22
N GLN A 143 5.90 24.14 16.69
CA GLN A 143 4.91 25.02 17.31
C GLN A 143 3.50 24.38 17.30
N ILE A 144 3.13 23.66 16.23
CA ILE A 144 1.88 22.92 16.15
C ILE A 144 1.84 21.80 17.18
N LEU A 145 2.94 21.08 17.38
CA LEU A 145 3.04 20.05 18.41
C LEU A 145 2.82 20.62 19.82
N ASP A 146 3.45 21.77 20.10
CA ASP A 146 3.44 22.35 21.45
C ASP A 146 2.14 23.08 21.78
N ARG A 147 1.47 23.67 20.79
CA ARG A 147 0.36 24.62 21.00
C ARG A 147 -0.91 24.30 20.20
N GLY A 148 -0.85 23.36 19.28
CA GLY A 148 -1.93 23.08 18.32
C GLY A 148 -1.99 24.13 17.19
N LEU A 149 -3.07 24.14 16.45
CA LEU A 149 -3.33 25.04 15.31
C LEU A 149 -4.78 25.55 15.36
N LEU A 150 -5.00 26.83 15.08
CA LEU A 150 -6.35 27.39 14.95
C LEU A 150 -6.81 27.29 13.49
N ILE A 151 -7.94 26.63 13.28
CA ILE A 151 -8.63 26.56 11.99
C ILE A 151 -10.08 26.99 12.23
N ASP A 152 -10.50 28.06 11.56
CA ASP A 152 -11.87 28.57 11.71
C ASP A 152 -12.29 28.91 13.16
N ASP A 153 -11.34 29.41 13.94
CA ASP A 153 -11.47 29.76 15.37
C ASP A 153 -11.53 28.53 16.32
N GLU A 154 -11.40 27.32 15.82
CA GLU A 154 -11.30 26.10 16.62
C GLU A 154 -9.84 25.63 16.74
N GLN A 155 -9.49 25.13 17.92
CA GLN A 155 -8.15 24.61 18.18
C GLN A 155 -8.05 23.14 17.77
N TYR A 156 -7.01 22.81 17.00
CA TYR A 156 -6.65 21.45 16.62
C TYR A 156 -5.30 21.07 17.23
N VAL A 157 -5.19 19.85 17.70
CA VAL A 157 -3.98 19.29 18.29
C VAL A 157 -3.41 18.19 17.40
N PHE A 158 -2.10 17.98 17.48
CA PHE A 158 -1.46 16.88 16.78
C PHE A 158 -2.00 15.54 17.29
N PHE A 159 -2.39 14.68 16.37
CA PHE A 159 -2.85 13.35 16.70
C PHE A 159 -1.77 12.30 16.40
N THR A 160 -1.39 12.15 15.13
CA THR A 160 -0.42 11.15 14.72
C THR A 160 0.19 11.45 13.35
N SER A 161 1.27 10.71 13.05
CA SER A 161 1.87 10.62 11.73
C SER A 161 2.38 9.19 11.55
N THR A 162 1.81 8.44 10.62
CA THR A 162 2.28 7.07 10.33
C THR A 162 3.65 7.10 9.64
N THR A 163 4.34 5.97 9.56
CA THR A 163 5.67 5.89 8.95
C THR A 163 5.71 6.48 7.52
N HIS A 164 4.67 6.19 6.71
CA HIS A 164 4.57 6.76 5.36
C HIS A 164 4.33 8.28 5.40
N GLN A 165 3.47 8.73 6.28
CA GLN A 165 3.16 10.15 6.46
C GLN A 165 4.39 10.93 6.93
N MET A 166 5.12 10.42 7.94
CA MET A 166 6.36 11.05 8.42
C MET A 166 7.34 11.30 7.27
N LYS A 167 7.57 10.30 6.43
CA LYS A 167 8.47 10.42 5.26
C LYS A 167 8.04 11.51 4.27
N ASN A 168 6.75 11.80 4.19
CA ASN A 168 6.18 12.81 3.29
C ASN A 168 5.93 14.17 3.97
N GLY A 169 6.27 14.31 5.25
CA GLY A 169 5.95 15.49 6.04
C GLY A 169 4.44 15.68 6.23
N GLU A 170 3.72 14.60 6.36
CA GLU A 170 2.27 14.56 6.54
C GLU A 170 1.92 14.12 7.96
N PHE A 171 0.86 14.66 8.52
CA PHE A 171 0.36 14.32 9.84
C PHE A 171 -1.13 14.66 9.97
N VAL A 172 -1.75 14.12 10.99
CA VAL A 172 -3.16 14.30 11.29
C VAL A 172 -3.31 15.16 12.54
N LEU A 173 -4.19 16.15 12.44
CA LEU A 173 -4.66 16.96 13.54
C LEU A 173 -6.11 16.59 13.86
N VAL A 174 -6.46 16.69 15.12
CA VAL A 174 -7.82 16.45 15.60
C VAL A 174 -8.26 17.66 16.41
N GLN A 175 -9.54 18.05 16.31
CA GLN A 175 -10.13 19.12 17.07
C GLN A 175 -9.97 18.81 18.58
N LYS A 176 -9.55 19.79 19.37
CA LYS A 176 -9.07 19.59 20.74
C LYS A 176 -10.11 19.00 21.67
N ASP A 177 -11.34 19.51 21.64
CA ASP A 177 -12.39 19.01 22.53
C ASP A 177 -12.80 17.60 22.13
N PHE A 178 -12.93 17.34 20.83
CA PHE A 178 -13.16 15.99 20.31
C PHE A 178 -12.03 15.01 20.70
N TYR A 179 -10.77 15.46 20.69
CA TYR A 179 -9.65 14.64 21.15
C TYR A 179 -9.75 14.33 22.65
N ASN A 180 -10.02 15.34 23.47
CA ASN A 180 -10.12 15.19 24.92
C ASN A 180 -11.25 14.20 25.30
N ASP A 181 -12.37 14.25 24.61
CA ASP A 181 -13.52 13.39 24.86
C ASP A 181 -13.30 11.93 24.42
N ASN A 182 -12.41 11.71 23.46
CA ASN A 182 -12.22 10.40 22.83
C ASN A 182 -10.80 9.82 22.96
N GLN A 183 -9.86 10.47 23.63
CA GLN A 183 -8.46 10.01 23.70
C GLN A 183 -8.31 8.60 24.26
N ASN A 184 -9.09 8.21 25.25
CA ASN A 184 -9.09 6.87 25.82
C ASN A 184 -9.56 5.81 24.80
N LYS A 185 -10.55 6.16 23.98
CA LYS A 185 -11.02 5.29 22.90
C LYS A 185 -9.92 5.08 21.86
N PHE A 186 -9.27 6.14 21.40
CA PHE A 186 -8.21 6.04 20.38
C PHE A 186 -7.02 5.19 20.83
N MET A 187 -6.76 5.14 22.12
CA MET A 187 -5.64 4.43 22.72
C MET A 187 -6.05 3.18 23.50
N CYS A 188 -7.31 2.75 23.39
CA CYS A 188 -7.84 1.59 24.14
C CYS A 188 -7.42 1.61 25.60
N GLY A 189 -7.62 2.73 26.27
CA GLY A 189 -7.30 2.94 27.69
C GLY A 189 -5.82 3.23 28.02
N LEU A 190 -4.88 3.13 27.07
CA LEU A 190 -3.49 3.52 27.32
C LEU A 190 -3.32 5.03 27.28
N THR A 191 -2.56 5.54 28.24
CA THR A 191 -2.11 6.94 28.26
C THR A 191 -0.61 7.04 28.08
N ASP A 192 -0.11 8.21 27.69
CA ASP A 192 1.32 8.46 27.56
C ASP A 192 2.03 8.25 28.90
N ASP A 193 1.38 8.60 30.04
CA ASP A 193 1.91 8.38 31.37
C ASP A 193 2.10 6.89 31.67
N ILE A 194 1.12 6.03 31.34
CA ILE A 194 1.23 4.57 31.53
C ILE A 194 2.38 4.03 30.70
N ILE A 195 2.49 4.48 29.44
CA ILE A 195 3.57 4.04 28.54
C ILE A 195 4.94 4.47 29.10
N ASN A 196 5.07 5.72 29.53
CA ASN A 196 6.31 6.26 30.08
C ASN A 196 6.71 5.58 31.40
N GLN A 197 5.76 5.33 32.33
CA GLN A 197 6.02 4.57 33.56
C GLN A 197 6.51 3.14 33.31
N LYS A 198 6.12 2.52 32.19
CA LYS A 198 6.59 1.18 31.76
C LYS A 198 7.85 1.23 30.87
N GLY A 199 8.60 2.33 30.88
CA GLY A 199 9.90 2.45 30.20
C GLY A 199 9.82 3.07 28.80
N GLY A 200 8.77 3.80 28.49
CA GLY A 200 8.61 4.52 27.25
C GLY A 200 8.38 3.62 26.03
N CYS A 201 8.34 4.23 24.86
CA CYS A 201 8.16 3.56 23.58
C CYS A 201 9.05 4.21 22.51
N ASN A 202 9.30 3.52 21.43
CA ASN A 202 9.85 4.17 20.23
C ASN A 202 8.80 5.10 19.63
N SER A 203 9.11 6.40 19.51
CA SER A 203 8.15 7.41 19.07
C SER A 203 7.60 7.17 17.67
N GLY A 204 8.39 6.63 16.73
CA GLY A 204 7.94 6.26 15.40
C GLY A 204 6.94 5.10 15.42
N LYS A 205 7.20 4.07 16.26
CA LYS A 205 6.25 2.96 16.47
C LYS A 205 4.98 3.43 17.15
N TYR A 206 5.11 4.26 18.20
CA TYR A 206 3.97 4.85 18.92
C TYR A 206 3.03 5.58 17.96
N LEU A 207 3.57 6.47 17.13
CA LEU A 207 2.78 7.21 16.14
C LEU A 207 2.12 6.29 15.11
N ALA A 208 2.85 5.29 14.63
CA ALA A 208 2.32 4.33 13.67
C ALA A 208 1.16 3.52 14.28
N TYR A 209 1.28 3.10 15.55
CA TYR A 209 0.24 2.31 16.22
C TYR A 209 -0.98 3.14 16.58
N LYS A 210 -0.78 4.39 17.00
CA LYS A 210 -1.87 5.36 17.20
C LYS A 210 -2.64 5.62 15.91
N GLY A 211 -1.93 5.61 14.76
CA GLY A 211 -2.52 5.78 13.43
C GLY A 211 -3.39 4.61 12.95
N LEU A 212 -3.39 3.46 13.62
CA LEU A 212 -4.23 2.32 13.23
C LEU A 212 -5.73 2.65 13.29
N THR A 213 -6.14 3.53 14.20
CA THR A 213 -7.53 4.01 14.32
C THR A 213 -8.04 4.76 13.09
N LEU A 214 -7.12 5.26 12.25
CA LEU A 214 -7.43 5.96 10.99
C LEU A 214 -7.47 5.01 9.78
N SER A 215 -7.13 3.74 9.94
CA SER A 215 -7.13 2.78 8.84
C SER A 215 -8.56 2.54 8.35
N SER A 216 -8.74 2.55 7.03
CA SER A 216 -10.02 2.14 6.43
C SER A 216 -10.29 0.69 6.78
N SER A 217 -11.41 0.44 7.45
CA SER A 217 -11.81 -0.89 7.92
C SER A 217 -13.31 -0.93 8.14
N ILE A 218 -13.88 -2.10 8.05
CA ILE A 218 -15.30 -2.35 8.26
C ILE A 218 -15.50 -3.42 9.33
N VAL A 219 -16.65 -3.39 9.99
CA VAL A 219 -17.17 -4.53 10.75
C VAL A 219 -18.26 -5.15 9.88
N PRO A 220 -18.01 -6.28 9.20
CA PRO A 220 -18.99 -6.84 8.27
C PRO A 220 -20.19 -7.42 9.04
N ASP A 221 -21.40 -7.18 8.54
CA ASP A 221 -22.62 -7.72 9.13
C ASP A 221 -22.57 -9.25 9.25
N GLY A 222 -22.80 -9.78 10.43
CA GLY A 222 -22.78 -11.22 10.70
C GLY A 222 -21.38 -11.84 10.85
N TYR A 223 -20.32 -11.05 10.81
CA TYR A 223 -18.94 -11.50 10.98
C TYR A 223 -18.19 -10.70 12.04
N GLU A 224 -18.87 -10.38 13.15
CA GLU A 224 -18.22 -9.70 14.28
C GLU A 224 -17.31 -10.68 15.02
N ILE A 225 -16.07 -10.27 15.27
CA ILE A 225 -15.12 -11.03 16.07
C ILE A 225 -15.34 -10.67 17.55
N ASP A 226 -15.80 -11.63 18.31
CA ASP A 226 -16.02 -11.51 19.76
C ASP A 226 -14.68 -11.58 20.51
N ILE A 227 -14.26 -10.47 21.13
CA ILE A 227 -13.01 -10.41 21.88
C ILE A 227 -12.94 -11.38 23.06
N ASP A 228 -14.09 -11.77 23.64
CA ASP A 228 -14.15 -12.71 24.75
C ASP A 228 -13.86 -14.16 24.31
N LYS A 229 -13.99 -14.43 23.01
CA LYS A 229 -13.61 -15.70 22.36
C LYS A 229 -12.24 -15.64 21.68
N CYS A 230 -11.44 -14.61 21.99
CA CYS A 230 -10.10 -14.44 21.48
C CYS A 230 -9.07 -14.69 22.56
N LEU A 231 -7.89 -15.15 22.15
CA LEU A 231 -6.74 -15.32 23.04
C LEU A 231 -5.48 -14.77 22.37
N LEU A 232 -4.63 -14.09 23.14
CA LEU A 232 -3.32 -13.63 22.70
C LEU A 232 -2.24 -14.57 23.24
N VAL A 233 -1.48 -15.22 22.34
CA VAL A 233 -0.40 -16.15 22.71
C VAL A 233 0.97 -15.57 22.32
N PRO A 234 2.09 -16.11 22.87
CA PRO A 234 3.43 -15.71 22.45
C PRO A 234 3.68 -15.95 20.95
N ASP A 235 4.68 -15.24 20.39
CA ASP A 235 5.10 -15.45 19.01
C ASP A 235 5.82 -16.78 18.83
N PHE A 236 5.51 -17.48 17.76
CA PHE A 236 6.15 -18.72 17.35
C PHE A 236 7.34 -18.46 16.43
N ASN A 237 8.46 -19.10 16.73
CA ASN A 237 9.67 -19.00 15.93
C ASN A 237 10.27 -20.39 15.73
N THR A 238 10.90 -20.62 14.60
CA THR A 238 11.74 -21.80 14.34
C THR A 238 13.18 -21.37 14.11
N THR A 239 14.09 -22.31 14.07
CA THR A 239 15.50 -22.06 13.76
C THR A 239 15.97 -23.10 12.74
N THR A 240 16.68 -22.64 11.72
CA THR A 240 17.30 -23.50 10.72
C THR A 240 18.77 -23.13 10.54
N ASN A 241 19.63 -24.11 10.24
CA ASN A 241 21.06 -23.90 10.00
C ASN A 241 21.36 -24.04 8.52
N GLU A 242 21.44 -22.93 7.81
CA GLU A 242 21.60 -22.90 6.36
C GLU A 242 22.64 -21.89 5.88
N LYS A 243 23.00 -22.00 4.58
CA LYS A 243 23.87 -21.02 3.95
C LYS A 243 23.13 -19.72 3.68
N VAL A 244 23.72 -18.62 4.10
CA VAL A 244 23.25 -17.26 3.86
C VAL A 244 24.42 -16.36 3.45
N GLU A 245 24.13 -15.31 2.72
CA GLU A 245 25.08 -14.23 2.42
C GLU A 245 25.04 -13.23 3.58
N CYS A 246 25.98 -13.34 4.50
CA CYS A 246 26.06 -12.45 5.65
C CYS A 246 26.65 -11.10 5.26
N ILE A 247 25.99 -10.04 5.65
CA ILE A 247 26.48 -8.66 5.60
C ILE A 247 26.78 -8.25 7.03
N ASP A 248 28.06 -8.16 7.37
CA ASP A 248 28.53 -7.80 8.70
C ASP A 248 28.47 -6.28 8.89
N ILE A 249 27.86 -5.84 9.98
CA ILE A 249 27.73 -4.44 10.36
C ILE A 249 28.44 -4.22 11.69
N ASP A 250 29.38 -3.25 11.69
CA ASP A 250 29.92 -2.71 12.95
C ASP A 250 28.91 -1.69 13.50
N HIS A 251 28.13 -2.12 14.48
CA HIS A 251 27.05 -1.32 15.06
C HIS A 251 27.57 -0.08 15.82
N GLU A 252 28.79 -0.14 16.38
CA GLU A 252 29.40 1.00 17.10
C GLU A 252 29.85 2.08 16.13
N LYS A 253 30.53 1.69 15.05
CA LYS A 253 31.00 2.64 14.01
C LYS A 253 29.92 3.00 13.00
N ARG A 254 28.85 2.20 12.94
CA ARG A 254 27.79 2.27 11.92
C ARG A 254 28.38 2.15 10.51
N GLU A 255 29.15 1.10 10.27
CA GLU A 255 29.84 0.86 9.02
C GLU A 255 29.68 -0.61 8.59
N PHE A 256 29.68 -0.85 7.27
CA PHE A 256 29.78 -2.20 6.74
C PHE A 256 31.18 -2.75 7.00
N ALA A 257 31.26 -3.90 7.71
CA ALA A 257 32.53 -4.50 8.15
C ALA A 257 33.00 -5.63 7.22
N GLY A 258 32.08 -6.32 6.55
CA GLY A 258 32.39 -7.44 5.66
C GLY A 258 31.16 -8.04 5.01
N MET A 259 31.41 -8.98 4.09
CA MET A 259 30.37 -9.78 3.46
C MET A 259 30.90 -11.15 3.04
N GLY A 260 30.06 -12.19 3.16
CA GLY A 260 30.45 -13.53 2.70
C GLY A 260 29.42 -14.60 2.99
N ILE A 261 29.46 -15.67 2.18
CA ILE A 261 28.56 -16.83 2.36
C ILE A 261 29.08 -17.73 3.46
N ARG A 262 28.24 -18.01 4.45
CA ARG A 262 28.51 -18.95 5.52
C ARG A 262 27.23 -19.61 6.06
N LYS A 263 27.36 -20.68 6.81
CA LYS A 263 26.24 -21.29 7.53
C LYS A 263 25.98 -20.50 8.80
N GLU A 264 24.73 -20.15 9.03
CA GLU A 264 24.26 -19.46 10.22
C GLU A 264 23.02 -20.14 10.79
N ASP A 265 22.85 -20.03 12.10
CA ASP A 265 21.60 -20.37 12.76
C ASP A 265 20.64 -19.20 12.60
N VAL A 266 19.72 -19.35 11.65
CA VAL A 266 18.77 -18.31 11.31
C VAL A 266 17.46 -18.55 12.02
N LYS A 267 17.07 -17.59 12.85
CA LYS A 267 15.76 -17.56 13.49
C LYS A 267 14.72 -17.06 12.49
N ILE A 268 13.63 -17.82 12.35
CA ILE A 268 12.51 -17.52 11.45
C ILE A 268 11.30 -17.15 12.32
N PRO A 269 10.82 -15.88 12.28
CA PRO A 269 9.59 -15.48 12.95
C PRO A 269 8.38 -15.97 12.16
N GLN A 270 7.84 -17.13 12.52
CA GLN A 270 6.79 -17.80 11.76
C GLN A 270 5.45 -17.06 11.80
N MET A 271 5.15 -16.40 12.92
CA MET A 271 3.85 -15.78 13.16
C MET A 271 3.95 -14.24 13.32
N ASP A 272 4.93 -13.58 12.71
CA ASP A 272 5.12 -12.13 12.87
C ASP A 272 3.96 -11.34 12.22
N GLY A 273 2.99 -11.00 13.07
CA GLY A 273 1.76 -10.33 12.67
C GLY A 273 0.66 -11.26 12.13
N ALA A 274 0.80 -12.57 12.33
CA ALA A 274 -0.22 -13.55 11.96
C ALA A 274 -0.94 -14.16 13.16
N GLY A 275 -2.19 -14.57 12.95
CA GLY A 275 -3.01 -15.33 13.87
C GLY A 275 -3.88 -16.33 13.14
N MET A 276 -4.70 -17.08 13.86
CA MET A 276 -5.64 -18.04 13.25
C MET A 276 -7.03 -17.92 13.84
N PHE A 277 -8.01 -18.38 13.09
CA PHE A 277 -9.41 -18.43 13.53
C PHE A 277 -10.10 -19.70 13.05
N LEU A 278 -11.14 -20.15 13.78
CA LEU A 278 -11.97 -21.26 13.34
C LEU A 278 -12.71 -20.89 12.05
N PRO A 279 -12.80 -21.77 11.04
CA PRO A 279 -13.40 -21.46 9.72
C PRO A 279 -14.84 -20.94 9.75
N SER A 280 -15.53 -21.08 10.89
CA SER A 280 -16.88 -20.55 11.09
C SER A 280 -16.94 -19.05 11.44
N VAL A 281 -15.80 -18.40 11.75
CA VAL A 281 -15.76 -17.00 12.22
C VAL A 281 -15.81 -16.01 11.07
N LEU A 282 -14.99 -16.22 10.04
CA LEU A 282 -14.91 -15.37 8.86
C LEU A 282 -14.96 -16.22 7.59
N PRO A 283 -15.38 -15.64 6.46
CA PRO A 283 -15.50 -16.37 5.18
C PRO A 283 -14.16 -16.62 4.47
N ALA A 284 -13.12 -15.88 4.82
CA ALA A 284 -11.78 -15.97 4.23
C ALA A 284 -10.75 -15.34 5.14
N SER A 285 -9.47 -15.58 4.85
CA SER A 285 -8.34 -14.90 5.48
C SER A 285 -8.51 -13.39 5.39
N ALA A 286 -8.14 -12.68 6.45
CA ALA A 286 -8.40 -11.26 6.55
C ALA A 286 -7.28 -10.47 7.23
N GLN A 287 -7.06 -9.26 6.76
CA GLN A 287 -6.31 -8.26 7.51
C GLN A 287 -7.22 -7.57 8.51
N ILE A 288 -6.86 -7.64 9.77
CA ILE A 288 -7.63 -7.04 10.87
C ILE A 288 -7.03 -5.72 11.33
N ARG A 289 -7.91 -4.86 11.85
CA ARG A 289 -7.53 -3.57 12.47
C ARG A 289 -8.39 -3.31 13.70
N CYS A 290 -7.71 -2.89 14.75
CA CYS A 290 -8.29 -2.31 15.95
C CYS A 290 -7.23 -1.41 16.59
N SER A 291 -7.54 -0.65 17.66
CA SER A 291 -6.52 0.08 18.40
C SER A 291 -5.43 -0.87 18.90
N HIS A 292 -4.19 -0.62 18.45
CA HIS A 292 -2.99 -1.40 18.70
C HIS A 292 -2.97 -2.83 18.14
N LEU A 293 -4.08 -3.35 17.60
CA LEU A 293 -4.17 -4.67 16.99
C LEU A 293 -4.11 -4.56 15.48
N LYS A 294 -3.12 -5.19 14.86
CA LYS A 294 -2.89 -5.21 13.42
C LYS A 294 -2.30 -6.55 13.01
N GLY A 295 -2.72 -7.08 11.89
CA GLY A 295 -2.12 -8.26 11.27
C GLY A 295 -3.06 -8.96 10.33
N ALA A 296 -2.71 -10.18 9.95
CA ALA A 296 -3.56 -11.10 9.21
C ALA A 296 -4.02 -12.24 10.12
N ILE A 297 -5.21 -12.75 9.86
CA ILE A 297 -5.71 -13.98 10.47
C ILE A 297 -6.13 -14.94 9.37
N PHE A 298 -5.85 -16.22 9.60
CA PHE A 298 -6.04 -17.28 8.63
C PHE A 298 -6.97 -18.36 9.19
N PRO A 299 -7.83 -18.98 8.38
CA PRO A 299 -8.71 -20.05 8.84
C PRO A 299 -7.91 -21.31 9.15
N PHE A 300 -8.09 -21.86 10.33
CA PHE A 300 -7.50 -23.15 10.73
C PHE A 300 -8.34 -23.80 11.82
N ASP A 301 -8.75 -25.05 11.60
CA ASP A 301 -9.53 -25.79 12.60
C ASP A 301 -8.64 -26.38 13.69
N PHE A 302 -8.21 -25.53 14.63
CA PHE A 302 -7.39 -25.97 15.76
C PHE A 302 -8.17 -26.86 16.74
N ARG A 303 -9.52 -26.88 16.71
CA ARG A 303 -10.30 -27.84 17.49
C ARG A 303 -10.23 -29.25 16.91
N LYS A 304 -10.28 -29.36 15.58
CA LYS A 304 -9.98 -30.61 14.89
C LYS A 304 -8.56 -31.09 15.18
N PHE A 305 -7.58 -30.15 15.22
CA PHE A 305 -6.20 -30.47 15.58
C PHE A 305 -6.10 -31.05 17.00
N LEU A 306 -6.76 -30.46 17.97
CA LEU A 306 -6.83 -30.94 19.36
C LEU A 306 -7.52 -32.28 19.52
N GLY A 307 -8.34 -32.71 18.55
CA GLY A 307 -8.99 -34.03 18.51
C GLY A 307 -8.08 -35.17 18.04
N GLN A 308 -6.84 -34.89 17.61
CA GLN A 308 -5.91 -35.92 17.19
C GLN A 308 -5.37 -36.70 18.42
N ASP A 309 -5.15 -37.99 18.25
CA ASP A 309 -4.62 -38.84 19.32
C ASP A 309 -3.15 -38.48 19.62
N GLU A 310 -2.37 -38.25 18.57
CA GLU A 310 -0.95 -37.93 18.66
C GLU A 310 -0.48 -37.08 17.47
N VAL A 311 0.40 -36.11 17.73
CA VAL A 311 1.09 -35.30 16.74
C VAL A 311 2.56 -35.25 17.11
N GLU A 312 3.44 -35.72 16.23
CA GLU A 312 4.90 -35.83 16.45
C GLU A 312 5.25 -36.51 17.80
N GLY A 313 4.49 -37.55 18.20
CA GLY A 313 4.74 -38.32 19.43
C GLY A 313 4.13 -37.70 20.70
N VAL A 314 3.38 -36.62 20.57
CA VAL A 314 2.76 -35.92 21.71
C VAL A 314 1.27 -35.76 21.50
N ARG A 315 0.47 -36.02 22.54
CA ARG A 315 -0.96 -35.75 22.49
C ARG A 315 -1.22 -34.26 22.67
N PRO A 316 -1.98 -33.60 21.75
CA PRO A 316 -2.31 -32.20 21.88
C PRO A 316 -3.06 -31.89 23.19
N ASN A 317 -2.71 -30.78 23.83
CA ASN A 317 -3.30 -30.33 25.10
C ASN A 317 -4.04 -28.99 24.90
N PRO A 318 -5.32 -28.88 25.20
CA PRO A 318 -6.05 -27.62 25.07
C PRO A 318 -5.64 -26.55 26.11
N ILE A 319 -4.83 -26.90 27.09
CA ILE A 319 -4.36 -25.99 28.14
C ILE A 319 -3.05 -25.34 27.69
N ILE A 320 -3.09 -24.03 27.44
CA ILE A 320 -1.96 -23.26 26.94
C ILE A 320 -1.73 -22.00 27.80
N LYS A 321 -0.63 -21.30 27.51
CA LYS A 321 -0.31 -20.02 28.17
C LYS A 321 -0.56 -18.85 27.21
N ASP A 322 -1.13 -17.77 27.74
CA ASP A 322 -1.20 -16.49 27.03
C ASP A 322 0.16 -15.78 26.96
N ALA A 323 0.21 -14.62 26.31
CA ALA A 323 1.43 -13.82 26.16
C ALA A 323 2.00 -13.30 27.49
N TRP A 324 1.23 -13.29 28.57
CA TRP A 324 1.67 -12.90 29.94
C TRP A 324 1.97 -14.11 30.84
N GLY A 325 1.70 -15.33 30.35
CA GLY A 325 1.98 -16.57 31.05
C GLY A 325 0.80 -17.14 31.84
N ASN A 326 -0.39 -16.54 31.75
CA ASN A 326 -1.59 -17.10 32.39
C ASN A 326 -2.06 -18.34 31.63
N ILE A 327 -2.72 -19.25 32.35
CA ILE A 327 -3.17 -20.54 31.84
C ILE A 327 -4.63 -20.42 31.35
N HIS A 328 -4.88 -20.90 30.13
CA HIS A 328 -6.18 -20.91 29.47
C HIS A 328 -6.53 -22.30 28.95
N ASP A 329 -7.79 -22.70 29.02
CA ASP A 329 -8.32 -23.91 28.37
C ASP A 329 -9.14 -23.48 27.16
N VAL A 330 -8.55 -23.59 25.96
CA VAL A 330 -9.16 -23.07 24.73
C VAL A 330 -10.51 -23.69 24.37
N ILE A 331 -10.77 -24.90 24.87
CA ILE A 331 -12.06 -25.58 24.66
C ILE A 331 -13.12 -25.08 25.65
N LYS A 332 -12.81 -25.01 26.94
CA LYS A 332 -13.74 -24.55 27.97
C LYS A 332 -14.11 -23.08 27.85
N GLU A 333 -13.15 -22.25 27.42
CA GLU A 333 -13.32 -20.82 27.21
C GLU A 333 -13.92 -20.50 25.85
N ASP A 334 -14.26 -21.51 25.05
CA ASP A 334 -14.83 -21.37 23.68
C ASP A 334 -14.01 -20.44 22.78
N ILE A 335 -12.67 -20.54 22.86
CA ILE A 335 -11.79 -19.71 22.03
C ILE A 335 -12.00 -20.04 20.56
N GLN A 336 -12.19 -19.00 19.75
CA GLN A 336 -12.44 -19.07 18.32
C GLN A 336 -11.37 -18.39 17.48
N VAL A 337 -10.64 -17.44 18.08
CA VAL A 337 -9.54 -16.70 17.42
C VAL A 337 -8.32 -16.70 18.33
N ILE A 338 -7.16 -17.02 17.76
CA ILE A 338 -5.87 -16.97 18.45
C ILE A 338 -4.98 -15.93 17.74
N PHE A 339 -4.69 -14.87 18.46
CA PHE A 339 -3.75 -13.84 18.07
C PHE A 339 -2.37 -14.14 18.63
N THR A 340 -1.33 -13.61 17.98
CA THR A 340 0.04 -13.62 18.50
C THR A 340 0.46 -12.28 19.07
N ALA A 341 1.45 -12.27 19.96
CA ALA A 341 1.93 -11.06 20.64
C ALA A 341 2.39 -9.97 19.65
N SER A 342 2.93 -10.35 18.50
CA SER A 342 3.31 -9.43 17.43
C SER A 342 2.13 -8.70 16.79
N GLN A 343 0.91 -9.22 16.87
CA GLN A 343 -0.30 -8.56 16.37
C GLN A 343 -0.78 -7.44 17.29
N LEU A 344 -0.73 -7.63 18.62
CA LEU A 344 -1.08 -6.58 19.58
C LEU A 344 0.15 -5.74 19.91
N LYS A 345 0.36 -4.69 19.12
CA LYS A 345 1.61 -3.90 19.09
C LYS A 345 1.98 -3.26 20.44
N MET A 346 1.00 -3.01 21.31
CA MET A 346 1.19 -2.39 22.62
C MET A 346 0.92 -3.36 23.79
N TRP A 347 0.93 -4.67 23.56
CA TRP A 347 0.57 -5.67 24.56
C TRP A 347 1.35 -5.56 25.89
N LYS A 348 2.63 -5.18 25.83
CA LYS A 348 3.50 -5.04 27.03
C LYS A 348 3.07 -3.92 27.98
N TYR A 349 2.21 -3.01 27.52
CA TYR A 349 1.69 -1.91 28.33
C TYR A 349 0.39 -2.26 29.06
N TYR A 350 -0.24 -3.39 28.75
CA TYR A 350 -1.31 -4.00 29.54
C TYR A 350 -0.72 -4.97 30.55
N ASN A 351 -1.46 -5.31 31.59
CA ASN A 351 -0.95 -6.21 32.65
C ASN A 351 -1.37 -7.67 32.41
N SER A 352 -2.42 -7.90 31.61
CA SER A 352 -2.94 -9.21 31.25
C SER A 352 -3.82 -9.11 30.01
N TRP A 353 -4.21 -10.25 29.45
CA TRP A 353 -5.22 -10.33 28.41
C TRP A 353 -6.58 -9.80 28.88
N ASP A 354 -6.97 -10.09 30.13
CA ASP A 354 -8.22 -9.57 30.71
C ASP A 354 -8.21 -8.05 30.90
N ASP A 355 -7.04 -7.46 31.21
CA ASP A 355 -6.88 -6.01 31.29
C ASP A 355 -7.12 -5.35 29.92
N TYR A 356 -6.60 -5.94 28.83
CA TYR A 356 -6.89 -5.51 27.48
C TYR A 356 -8.36 -5.68 27.11
N LYS A 357 -8.97 -6.86 27.36
CA LYS A 357 -10.40 -7.10 27.09
C LYS A 357 -11.30 -6.11 27.83
N LYS A 358 -10.99 -5.84 29.11
CA LYS A 358 -11.70 -4.83 29.90
C LYS A 358 -11.62 -3.45 29.24
N ALA A 359 -10.42 -3.00 28.87
CA ALA A 359 -10.25 -1.72 28.18
C ALA A 359 -10.96 -1.68 26.82
N PHE A 360 -10.96 -2.80 26.09
CA PHE A 360 -11.67 -2.98 24.83
C PHE A 360 -13.20 -2.75 25.01
N HIS A 361 -13.82 -3.39 25.99
CA HIS A 361 -15.25 -3.23 26.28
C HIS A 361 -15.61 -1.83 26.79
N GLU A 362 -14.83 -1.29 27.72
CA GLU A 362 -15.05 0.06 28.29
C GLU A 362 -14.99 1.14 27.20
N ASN A 363 -14.15 0.96 26.18
CA ASN A 363 -13.99 1.88 25.07
C ASN A 363 -14.83 1.51 23.83
N ARG A 364 -15.69 0.48 23.92
CA ARG A 364 -16.56 0.04 22.82
C ARG A 364 -15.81 -0.23 21.53
N MET A 365 -14.68 -0.94 21.64
CA MET A 365 -13.84 -1.25 20.50
C MET A 365 -14.46 -2.34 19.64
N HIS A 366 -14.03 -2.38 18.38
CA HIS A 366 -14.42 -3.43 17.42
C HIS A 366 -13.18 -3.91 16.67
N ILE A 367 -13.07 -5.24 16.48
CA ILE A 367 -12.07 -5.78 15.57
C ILE A 367 -12.64 -5.70 14.16
N ALA A 368 -12.09 -4.81 13.36
CA ALA A 368 -12.57 -4.55 12.01
C ALA A 368 -11.68 -5.20 10.95
N ILE A 369 -12.25 -5.43 9.79
CA ILE A 369 -11.59 -6.00 8.62
C ILE A 369 -11.14 -4.86 7.70
N ASN A 370 -9.85 -4.83 7.39
CA ASN A 370 -9.27 -3.90 6.43
C ASN A 370 -9.37 -4.44 5.00
N LYS A 371 -9.11 -5.73 4.83
CA LYS A 371 -9.17 -6.42 3.54
C LYS A 371 -9.35 -7.92 3.77
N PHE A 372 -10.24 -8.54 3.00
CA PHE A 372 -10.28 -10.00 2.85
C PHE A 372 -9.31 -10.47 1.78
N ALA A 373 -8.84 -11.70 1.88
CA ALA A 373 -8.15 -12.38 0.80
C ALA A 373 -9.07 -12.58 -0.41
N ASP A 374 -8.50 -12.59 -1.61
CA ASP A 374 -9.24 -12.98 -2.82
C ASP A 374 -9.64 -14.47 -2.69
N THR A 375 -10.91 -14.79 -2.87
CA THR A 375 -11.44 -16.18 -2.82
C THR A 375 -11.51 -16.81 -4.20
N GLU A 376 -11.43 -16.02 -5.27
CA GLU A 376 -11.44 -16.50 -6.65
C GLU A 376 -10.16 -16.04 -7.37
N PRO A 377 -9.40 -16.98 -7.94
CA PRO A 377 -8.18 -16.66 -8.65
C PRO A 377 -8.49 -16.05 -10.01
N LYS A 378 -7.84 -14.96 -10.35
CA LYS A 378 -7.95 -14.32 -11.68
C LYS A 378 -7.35 -15.16 -12.82
N GLY A 379 -6.57 -16.19 -12.50
CA GLY A 379 -5.89 -17.06 -13.46
C GLY A 379 -4.71 -16.41 -14.18
N TYR A 380 -4.37 -15.18 -13.84
CA TYR A 380 -3.18 -14.47 -14.33
C TYR A 380 -2.74 -13.38 -13.35
N ALA A 381 -1.46 -13.07 -13.37
CA ALA A 381 -0.87 -11.95 -12.66
C ALA A 381 -0.01 -11.11 -13.59
N LYS A 382 0.45 -9.95 -13.12
CA LYS A 382 1.40 -9.10 -13.86
C LYS A 382 2.74 -9.03 -13.14
N THR A 383 3.82 -9.09 -13.91
CA THR A 383 5.18 -8.88 -13.38
C THR A 383 5.41 -7.43 -12.95
N SER A 384 6.56 -7.21 -12.34
CA SER A 384 7.18 -5.91 -12.10
C SER A 384 8.53 -5.86 -12.83
N TYR A 385 8.99 -4.67 -13.24
CA TYR A 385 10.34 -4.51 -13.78
C TYR A 385 11.41 -5.00 -12.79
N GLN A 386 11.14 -4.96 -11.50
CA GLN A 386 12.05 -5.45 -10.46
C GLN A 386 12.32 -6.95 -10.60
N PHE A 387 11.30 -7.74 -10.87
CA PHE A 387 11.46 -9.20 -11.11
C PHE A 387 12.24 -9.49 -12.39
N ILE A 388 12.10 -8.66 -13.39
CA ILE A 388 12.72 -8.84 -14.71
C ILE A 388 14.19 -8.43 -14.70
N GLN A 389 14.53 -7.33 -14.03
CA GLN A 389 15.91 -6.81 -14.01
C GLN A 389 16.90 -7.75 -13.34
N THR A 390 16.41 -8.65 -12.46
CA THR A 390 17.21 -9.59 -11.67
C THR A 390 17.39 -10.95 -12.35
N LEU A 391 16.69 -11.22 -13.45
CA LEU A 391 16.91 -12.39 -14.26
C LEU A 391 18.30 -12.39 -14.91
N SER A 392 18.90 -13.56 -15.12
CA SER A 392 20.18 -13.69 -15.84
C SER A 392 20.04 -13.21 -17.29
N SER A 393 20.82 -12.20 -17.66
CA SER A 393 20.82 -11.68 -19.04
C SER A 393 21.37 -12.68 -20.06
N GLU A 394 22.23 -13.60 -19.62
CA GLU A 394 22.79 -14.68 -20.46
C GLU A 394 21.75 -15.76 -20.74
N LYS A 395 20.94 -16.11 -19.73
CA LYS A 395 19.88 -17.11 -19.85
C LYS A 395 18.65 -16.58 -20.58
N LEU A 396 18.34 -15.27 -20.48
CA LEU A 396 17.21 -14.63 -21.15
C LEU A 396 17.58 -14.25 -22.60
N THR A 397 17.63 -15.25 -23.49
CA THR A 397 17.84 -15.03 -24.93
C THR A 397 16.70 -14.23 -25.55
N ASP A 398 16.85 -13.79 -26.81
CA ASP A 398 15.80 -13.05 -27.51
C ASP A 398 14.55 -13.94 -27.78
N GLU A 399 14.73 -15.26 -28.00
CA GLU A 399 13.64 -16.22 -28.14
C GLU A 399 12.86 -16.36 -26.80
N LYS A 400 13.55 -16.53 -25.68
CA LYS A 400 12.92 -16.60 -24.35
C LYS A 400 12.25 -15.29 -23.98
N LEU A 401 12.85 -14.15 -24.34
CA LEU A 401 12.23 -12.83 -24.14
C LEU A 401 10.92 -12.70 -24.93
N ALA A 402 10.91 -13.17 -26.18
CA ALA A 402 9.71 -13.19 -27.02
C ALA A 402 8.63 -14.11 -26.41
N GLU A 403 9.01 -15.30 -25.93
CA GLU A 403 8.12 -16.22 -25.22
C GLU A 403 7.52 -15.60 -23.96
N LEU A 404 8.33 -14.94 -23.12
CA LEU A 404 7.88 -14.24 -21.91
C LEU A 404 6.87 -13.12 -22.22
N CYS A 405 7.01 -12.45 -23.35
CA CYS A 405 6.12 -11.37 -23.76
C CYS A 405 4.87 -11.83 -24.51
N ALA A 406 4.80 -13.12 -24.94
CA ALA A 406 3.78 -13.62 -25.85
C ALA A 406 2.35 -13.40 -25.33
N ASP A 407 2.06 -13.79 -24.10
CA ASP A 407 0.73 -13.64 -23.49
C ASP A 407 0.30 -12.17 -23.38
N THR A 408 1.25 -11.27 -23.12
CA THR A 408 0.99 -9.83 -23.07
C THR A 408 0.64 -9.27 -24.45
N ILE A 409 1.35 -9.72 -25.49
CA ILE A 409 1.10 -9.28 -26.87
C ILE A 409 -0.24 -9.83 -27.35
N GLU A 410 -0.55 -11.10 -27.09
CA GLU A 410 -1.85 -11.71 -27.38
C GLU A 410 -2.99 -10.92 -26.71
N TYR A 411 -2.86 -10.59 -25.44
CA TYR A 411 -3.84 -9.79 -24.73
C TYR A 411 -4.04 -8.40 -25.35
N LEU A 412 -2.95 -7.72 -25.70
CA LEU A 412 -3.01 -6.42 -26.37
C LEU A 412 -3.67 -6.50 -27.75
N ASP A 413 -3.47 -7.57 -28.49
CA ASP A 413 -4.14 -7.79 -29.77
C ASP A 413 -5.63 -8.11 -29.56
N ARG A 414 -5.99 -8.89 -28.54
CA ARG A 414 -7.40 -9.19 -28.21
C ARG A 414 -8.21 -7.93 -27.82
N ILE A 415 -7.59 -6.93 -27.22
CA ILE A 415 -8.26 -5.64 -27.00
C ILE A 415 -8.78 -4.99 -28.30
N LYS A 416 -8.18 -5.35 -29.45
CA LYS A 416 -8.55 -4.78 -30.77
C LYS A 416 -9.39 -5.70 -31.60
N THR A 417 -9.36 -7.00 -31.34
CA THR A 417 -9.87 -8.03 -32.28
C THR A 417 -10.94 -8.92 -31.67
N ASP A 418 -10.98 -9.04 -30.33
CA ASP A 418 -11.89 -9.97 -29.68
C ASP A 418 -13.02 -9.23 -28.98
N LEU A 419 -14.25 -9.44 -29.46
CA LEU A 419 -15.45 -8.74 -28.98
C LEU A 419 -15.70 -8.96 -27.48
N ASP A 420 -15.54 -10.17 -27.00
CA ASP A 420 -15.80 -10.49 -25.60
C ASP A 420 -14.76 -9.84 -24.66
N THR A 421 -13.49 -9.79 -25.07
CA THR A 421 -12.45 -9.04 -24.36
C THR A 421 -12.75 -7.56 -24.31
N MET A 422 -13.23 -6.98 -25.40
CA MET A 422 -13.60 -5.56 -25.47
C MET A 422 -14.78 -5.24 -24.56
N ILE A 423 -15.83 -6.05 -24.59
CA ILE A 423 -17.00 -5.90 -23.71
C ILE A 423 -16.56 -5.97 -22.26
N LYS A 424 -15.80 -7.00 -21.88
CA LYS A 424 -15.29 -7.18 -20.50
C LYS A 424 -14.45 -5.99 -20.03
N ILE A 425 -13.65 -5.38 -20.91
CA ILE A 425 -12.82 -4.23 -20.56
C ILE A 425 -13.67 -2.97 -20.45
N ALA A 426 -14.61 -2.74 -21.37
CA ALA A 426 -15.48 -1.58 -21.36
C ALA A 426 -16.42 -1.57 -20.15
N SER A 427 -16.87 -2.74 -19.72
CA SER A 427 -17.80 -2.93 -18.59
C SER A 427 -17.14 -2.81 -17.21
N LYS A 428 -15.82 -3.00 -17.11
CA LYS A 428 -15.13 -3.22 -15.83
C LYS A 428 -15.29 -2.11 -14.78
N ASP A 429 -15.46 -0.86 -15.22
CA ASP A 429 -15.44 0.31 -14.35
C ASP A 429 -16.74 1.13 -14.45
N ASP A 430 -17.83 0.60 -15.03
CA ASP A 430 -19.05 1.34 -15.29
C ASP A 430 -20.27 0.40 -15.44
N ASP A 431 -21.06 0.30 -14.40
CA ASP A 431 -22.22 -0.59 -14.34
C ASP A 431 -23.27 -0.28 -15.43
N TYR A 432 -23.44 0.99 -15.81
CA TYR A 432 -24.38 1.36 -16.86
C TYR A 432 -23.90 0.92 -18.25
N ILE A 433 -22.60 0.99 -18.48
CA ILE A 433 -22.02 0.47 -19.73
C ILE A 433 -22.10 -1.05 -19.74
N SER A 434 -21.89 -1.71 -18.62
CA SER A 434 -22.07 -3.16 -18.47
C SER A 434 -23.49 -3.56 -18.87
N LEU A 435 -24.49 -2.97 -18.23
CA LEU A 435 -25.90 -3.22 -18.52
C LEU A 435 -26.27 -2.92 -19.98
N ALA A 436 -25.77 -1.80 -20.54
CA ALA A 436 -26.02 -1.46 -21.91
C ALA A 436 -25.41 -2.45 -22.90
N LEU A 437 -24.20 -2.94 -22.63
CA LEU A 437 -23.50 -3.93 -23.44
C LEU A 437 -24.10 -5.34 -23.30
N GLU A 438 -24.70 -5.68 -22.17
CA GLU A 438 -25.47 -6.90 -21.99
C GLU A 438 -26.70 -6.93 -22.92
N VAL A 439 -27.38 -5.80 -23.06
CA VAL A 439 -28.56 -5.65 -23.91
C VAL A 439 -28.15 -5.52 -25.39
N HIS A 440 -27.14 -4.72 -25.67
CA HIS A 440 -26.67 -4.41 -27.04
C HIS A 440 -25.15 -4.50 -27.15
N LYS A 441 -24.62 -5.66 -27.48
CA LYS A 441 -23.18 -5.88 -27.67
C LYS A 441 -22.56 -4.97 -28.73
N GLU A 442 -23.34 -4.55 -29.73
CA GLU A 442 -22.91 -3.66 -30.80
C GLU A 442 -22.59 -2.24 -30.33
N LEU A 443 -23.03 -1.83 -29.13
CA LEU A 443 -22.58 -0.59 -28.49
C LEU A 443 -21.08 -0.52 -28.32
N VAL A 444 -20.37 -1.63 -28.33
CA VAL A 444 -18.90 -1.64 -28.32
C VAL A 444 -18.31 -0.84 -29.48
N TYR A 445 -19.06 -0.66 -30.59
CA TYR A 445 -18.67 0.12 -31.77
C TYR A 445 -19.00 1.61 -31.66
N ASP A 446 -19.60 2.05 -30.55
CA ASP A 446 -19.82 3.45 -30.26
C ASP A 446 -18.49 4.19 -30.04
N GLU A 447 -18.39 5.42 -30.54
CA GLU A 447 -17.17 6.23 -30.51
C GLU A 447 -16.67 6.47 -29.07
N TYR A 448 -17.55 6.60 -28.10
CA TYR A 448 -17.18 6.79 -26.71
C TYR A 448 -16.55 5.52 -26.12
N ILE A 449 -17.17 4.36 -26.36
CA ILE A 449 -16.64 3.07 -25.90
C ILE A 449 -15.32 2.76 -26.61
N GLN A 450 -15.23 3.07 -27.91
CA GLN A 450 -13.97 2.95 -28.64
C GLN A 450 -12.87 3.83 -28.07
N SER A 451 -13.16 5.06 -27.68
CA SER A 451 -12.17 5.93 -27.02
C SER A 451 -11.70 5.40 -25.66
N LYS A 452 -12.57 4.72 -24.92
CA LYS A 452 -12.21 4.02 -23.68
C LYS A 452 -11.26 2.83 -23.96
N LEU A 453 -11.58 2.03 -24.97
CA LEU A 453 -10.75 0.89 -25.38
C LEU A 453 -9.37 1.34 -25.87
N GLU A 454 -9.31 2.41 -26.67
CA GLU A 454 -8.04 3.01 -27.08
C GLU A 454 -7.21 3.48 -25.90
N SER A 455 -7.84 4.17 -24.96
CA SER A 455 -7.18 4.64 -23.72
C SER A 455 -6.68 3.46 -22.89
N LYS A 456 -7.45 2.40 -22.80
CA LYS A 456 -7.07 1.16 -22.11
C LYS A 456 -5.90 0.46 -22.81
N PHE A 457 -5.97 0.28 -24.12
CA PHE A 457 -4.89 -0.29 -24.92
C PHE A 457 -3.57 0.49 -24.74
N LYS A 458 -3.65 1.81 -24.79
CA LYS A 458 -2.48 2.69 -24.58
C LYS A 458 -1.90 2.51 -23.17
N ARG A 459 -2.74 2.44 -22.14
CA ARG A 459 -2.31 2.20 -20.76
C ARG A 459 -1.65 0.82 -20.62
N GLU A 460 -2.29 -0.25 -21.11
CA GLU A 460 -1.76 -1.61 -21.05
C GLU A 460 -0.45 -1.76 -21.85
N SER A 461 -0.38 -1.14 -23.04
CA SER A 461 0.86 -1.11 -23.83
C SER A 461 2.00 -0.37 -23.11
N ASN A 462 1.70 0.74 -22.42
CA ASN A 462 2.68 1.45 -21.61
C ASN A 462 3.08 0.62 -20.37
N ASP A 463 2.15 -0.02 -19.70
CA ASP A 463 2.43 -0.93 -18.57
C ASP A 463 3.36 -2.06 -19.02
N ALA A 464 3.09 -2.68 -20.17
CA ALA A 464 3.96 -3.72 -20.75
C ALA A 464 5.37 -3.21 -21.08
N ARG A 465 5.50 -2.00 -21.66
CA ARG A 465 6.80 -1.33 -21.85
C ARG A 465 7.51 -1.03 -20.53
N GLY A 466 6.75 -0.81 -19.47
CA GLY A 466 7.23 -0.69 -18.09
C GLY A 466 7.52 -2.03 -17.42
N ASN A 467 7.51 -3.14 -18.20
CA ASN A 467 7.75 -4.51 -17.76
C ASN A 467 6.66 -5.08 -16.84
N LYS A 468 5.41 -4.63 -16.94
CA LYS A 468 4.26 -5.30 -16.34
C LYS A 468 3.68 -6.31 -17.32
N LEU A 469 4.31 -7.48 -17.42
CA LEU A 469 3.94 -8.55 -18.34
C LEU A 469 2.88 -9.46 -17.70
N ILE A 470 1.97 -9.96 -18.50
CA ILE A 470 0.96 -10.93 -18.09
C ILE A 470 1.61 -12.30 -17.98
N LEU A 471 1.40 -12.95 -16.84
CA LEU A 471 1.78 -14.32 -16.56
C LEU A 471 0.52 -15.17 -16.38
N LYS A 472 0.26 -16.10 -17.25
CA LYS A 472 -0.84 -17.07 -17.12
C LYS A 472 -0.59 -18.02 -15.95
N ASP A 473 -1.65 -18.56 -15.38
CA ASP A 473 -1.62 -19.47 -14.24
C ASP A 473 -0.81 -18.97 -13.04
N SER A 474 -0.75 -17.68 -12.90
CA SER A 474 -0.04 -16.98 -11.82
C SER A 474 -1.03 -16.20 -10.97
N LEU A 475 -0.74 -16.08 -9.67
CA LEU A 475 -1.62 -15.37 -8.73
C LEU A 475 -0.82 -14.65 -7.66
N TYR A 476 -1.38 -13.56 -7.16
CA TYR A 476 -1.02 -12.96 -5.88
C TYR A 476 -1.93 -13.56 -4.80
N SER A 477 -1.34 -13.95 -3.68
CA SER A 477 -2.08 -14.46 -2.52
C SER A 477 -1.39 -14.04 -1.23
N TYR A 478 -2.12 -14.04 -0.11
CA TYR A 478 -1.50 -13.83 1.19
C TYR A 478 -0.52 -14.96 1.51
N ILE A 479 0.51 -14.61 2.27
CA ILE A 479 1.49 -15.55 2.79
C ILE A 479 0.97 -16.06 4.13
N CYS A 480 0.64 -17.35 4.17
CA CYS A 480 0.18 -18.04 5.37
C CYS A 480 1.33 -18.87 5.96
N PRO A 481 1.64 -18.75 7.24
CA PRO A 481 2.58 -19.67 7.89
C PRO A 481 1.99 -21.08 7.95
N ASP A 482 2.83 -22.10 8.19
CA ASP A 482 2.34 -23.45 8.46
C ASP A 482 1.64 -23.49 9.83
N LEU A 483 0.30 -23.30 9.78
CA LEU A 483 -0.52 -23.27 11.01
C LEU A 483 -0.60 -24.62 11.71
N TYR A 484 -0.32 -25.71 11.00
CA TYR A 484 -0.21 -27.03 11.64
C TYR A 484 1.07 -27.09 12.52
N ALA A 485 2.17 -26.56 12.02
CA ALA A 485 3.39 -26.40 12.82
C ALA A 485 3.15 -25.47 14.03
N PHE A 486 2.44 -24.36 13.84
CA PHE A 486 2.08 -23.45 14.92
C PHE A 486 1.24 -24.17 15.99
N CYS A 487 0.23 -24.96 15.62
CA CYS A 487 -0.57 -25.75 16.55
C CYS A 487 0.28 -26.84 17.25
N THR A 488 1.23 -27.47 16.53
CA THR A 488 2.14 -28.44 17.12
C THR A 488 3.01 -27.80 18.20
N TRP A 489 3.54 -26.60 17.94
CA TRP A 489 4.26 -25.84 18.96
C TRP A 489 3.35 -25.45 20.13
N LEU A 490 2.18 -24.89 19.84
CA LEU A 490 1.29 -24.30 20.85
C LEU A 490 0.64 -25.38 21.76
N PHE A 491 0.14 -26.48 21.18
CA PHE A 491 -0.64 -27.49 21.88
C PHE A 491 0.13 -28.76 22.26
N CYS A 492 1.27 -29.01 21.64
CA CYS A 492 2.12 -30.17 21.98
C CYS A 492 3.43 -29.73 22.67
N GLY A 493 3.77 -28.45 22.68
CA GLY A 493 5.01 -27.95 23.33
C GLY A 493 6.28 -28.33 22.60
N ILE A 494 6.21 -28.63 21.30
CA ILE A 494 7.37 -28.98 20.48
C ILE A 494 8.01 -27.69 19.97
N GLU A 495 9.26 -27.41 20.38
CA GLU A 495 9.93 -26.13 20.09
C GLU A 495 10.21 -25.89 18.59
N ASN A 496 10.53 -26.93 17.85
CA ASN A 496 10.88 -26.83 16.42
C ASN A 496 10.11 -27.88 15.58
N PRO A 497 8.77 -27.77 15.50
CA PRO A 497 7.91 -28.78 14.87
C PRO A 497 8.12 -28.85 13.36
N GLN A 498 7.95 -30.03 12.78
CA GLN A 498 8.15 -30.25 11.34
C GLN A 498 7.07 -29.59 10.47
N GLY A 499 5.81 -29.54 10.95
CA GLY A 499 4.69 -29.05 10.18
C GLY A 499 4.23 -29.97 9.05
N ILE A 500 3.45 -29.42 8.11
CA ILE A 500 3.00 -30.15 6.91
C ILE A 500 3.87 -29.83 5.70
N ILE A 501 4.32 -28.59 5.55
CA ILE A 501 5.02 -28.14 4.35
C ILE A 501 6.52 -28.49 4.46
N PRO A 502 7.05 -29.37 3.60
CA PRO A 502 8.47 -29.73 3.67
C PRO A 502 9.37 -28.55 3.29
N HIS A 503 10.63 -28.62 3.71
CA HIS A 503 11.65 -27.66 3.30
C HIS A 503 11.74 -27.55 1.74
N ASN A 504 11.88 -26.35 1.20
CA ASN A 504 11.86 -26.03 -0.23
C ASN A 504 10.54 -26.31 -0.98
N TYR A 505 9.43 -26.45 -0.26
CA TYR A 505 8.10 -26.58 -0.84
C TYR A 505 7.19 -25.43 -0.41
N VAL A 506 6.15 -25.22 -1.21
CA VAL A 506 5.01 -24.34 -0.89
C VAL A 506 3.72 -25.04 -1.29
N TYR A 507 2.63 -24.63 -0.67
CA TYR A 507 1.29 -25.07 -1.02
C TYR A 507 0.40 -23.87 -1.36
N ASN A 508 -0.40 -24.01 -2.41
CA ASN A 508 -1.51 -23.14 -2.70
C ASN A 508 -2.58 -23.95 -3.46
N SER A 509 -3.83 -23.86 -2.99
CA SER A 509 -4.94 -24.67 -3.51
C SER A 509 -5.20 -24.45 -5.01
N PHE A 510 -4.85 -23.30 -5.57
CA PHE A 510 -4.94 -22.98 -7.00
C PHE A 510 -4.21 -23.99 -7.90
N TYR A 511 -3.17 -24.62 -7.38
CA TYR A 511 -2.34 -25.58 -8.14
C TYR A 511 -2.71 -27.06 -7.93
N ASN A 512 -3.75 -27.38 -7.13
CA ASN A 512 -4.11 -28.76 -6.81
C ASN A 512 -4.32 -29.64 -8.04
N ASP A 513 -5.02 -29.11 -9.03
CA ASP A 513 -5.38 -29.84 -10.26
C ASP A 513 -4.58 -29.39 -11.49
N LYS A 514 -3.48 -28.66 -11.28
CA LYS A 514 -2.63 -28.16 -12.36
C LYS A 514 -1.34 -28.99 -12.51
N PRO A 515 -0.81 -29.11 -13.76
CA PRO A 515 0.34 -29.98 -14.02
C PRO A 515 1.71 -29.38 -13.63
N TYR A 516 1.72 -28.36 -12.79
CA TYR A 516 2.94 -27.68 -12.39
C TYR A 516 3.62 -28.39 -11.21
N GLU A 517 4.95 -28.41 -11.22
CA GLU A 517 5.75 -29.00 -10.14
C GLU A 517 6.56 -27.95 -9.37
N VAL A 518 6.87 -26.84 -10.03
CA VAL A 518 7.73 -25.79 -9.53
C VAL A 518 7.11 -24.45 -9.82
N VAL A 519 7.26 -23.53 -8.88
CA VAL A 519 6.88 -22.12 -9.03
C VAL A 519 8.03 -21.23 -8.60
N ASP A 520 8.07 -20.03 -9.17
CA ASP A 520 8.88 -18.94 -8.62
C ASP A 520 8.00 -18.11 -7.69
N CYS A 521 8.49 -17.90 -6.48
CA CYS A 521 7.90 -17.13 -5.42
C CYS A 521 8.53 -15.75 -5.43
N LEU A 522 7.73 -14.69 -5.59
CA LEU A 522 8.20 -13.32 -5.78
C LEU A 522 7.42 -12.36 -4.89
N ARG A 523 8.10 -11.37 -4.32
CA ARG A 523 7.47 -10.30 -3.53
C ARG A 523 8.03 -8.93 -3.89
N SER A 524 7.22 -7.90 -3.80
CA SER A 524 7.65 -6.51 -3.94
C SER A 524 7.75 -5.84 -2.55
N PRO A 525 8.77 -5.03 -2.27
CA PRO A 525 9.87 -4.64 -3.18
C PRO A 525 10.86 -5.76 -3.42
N HIS A 526 11.37 -5.87 -4.66
CA HIS A 526 12.35 -6.86 -5.09
C HIS A 526 13.57 -6.11 -5.61
N LEU A 527 14.62 -6.07 -4.82
CA LEU A 527 15.79 -5.21 -5.06
C LEU A 527 17.07 -5.98 -5.37
N TYR A 528 17.22 -7.17 -4.78
CA TYR A 528 18.29 -8.12 -5.04
C TYR A 528 17.76 -9.30 -5.86
N VAL A 529 18.55 -10.35 -6.06
CA VAL A 529 18.10 -11.58 -6.75
C VAL A 529 17.26 -12.43 -5.77
N GLU A 530 16.01 -12.03 -5.58
CA GLU A 530 15.09 -12.58 -4.58
C GLU A 530 14.06 -13.49 -5.28
N HIS A 531 14.55 -14.44 -6.13
CA HIS A 531 13.73 -15.45 -6.78
C HIS A 531 13.67 -16.71 -5.90
N GLY A 532 12.48 -17.01 -5.42
CA GLY A 532 12.23 -18.12 -4.51
C GLY A 532 11.71 -19.36 -5.22
N ILE A 533 12.55 -20.04 -5.98
CA ILE A 533 12.14 -21.28 -6.66
C ILE A 533 11.77 -22.35 -5.64
N ARG A 534 10.51 -22.78 -5.64
CA ARG A 534 9.98 -23.79 -4.71
C ARG A 534 9.17 -24.84 -5.47
N LYS A 535 9.21 -26.06 -4.93
CA LYS A 535 8.38 -27.15 -5.41
C LYS A 535 6.97 -27.02 -4.85
N LEU A 536 6.00 -27.40 -5.65
CA LEU A 536 4.63 -27.58 -5.19
C LEU A 536 4.50 -28.95 -4.49
N VAL A 537 3.79 -29.00 -3.37
CA VAL A 537 3.53 -30.26 -2.67
C VAL A 537 2.76 -31.24 -3.52
N LYS A 538 3.07 -32.55 -3.37
CA LYS A 538 2.47 -33.65 -4.13
C LYS A 538 2.17 -34.85 -3.21
N ASN A 539 1.42 -35.81 -3.75
CA ASN A 539 1.12 -37.08 -3.10
C ASN A 539 0.48 -36.91 -1.69
N ASP A 540 0.91 -37.68 -0.73
CA ASP A 540 0.36 -37.71 0.65
C ASP A 540 0.43 -36.34 1.34
N VAL A 541 1.48 -35.55 1.05
CA VAL A 541 1.60 -34.19 1.57
C VAL A 541 0.50 -33.28 1.00
N LEU A 542 0.20 -33.42 -0.28
CA LEU A 542 -0.89 -32.66 -0.93
C LEU A 542 -2.25 -33.01 -0.29
N GLU A 543 -2.53 -34.28 -0.07
CA GLU A 543 -3.80 -34.70 0.56
C GLU A 543 -3.92 -34.17 1.99
N LYS A 544 -2.81 -34.17 2.74
CA LYS A 544 -2.75 -33.57 4.06
C LYS A 544 -2.96 -32.04 4.00
N CYS A 545 -2.37 -31.35 3.02
CA CYS A 545 -2.61 -29.92 2.81
C CYS A 545 -4.07 -29.60 2.48
N LYS A 546 -4.71 -30.38 1.60
CA LYS A 546 -6.13 -30.23 1.28
C LYS A 546 -7.05 -30.45 2.49
N GLU A 547 -6.61 -31.24 3.44
CA GLU A 547 -7.37 -31.50 4.67
C GLU A 547 -7.34 -30.30 5.63
N TRP A 548 -6.24 -29.55 5.65
CA TRP A 548 -5.99 -28.50 6.65
C TRP A 548 -6.02 -27.06 6.11
N PHE A 549 -5.72 -26.88 4.81
CA PHE A 549 -5.62 -25.55 4.18
C PHE A 549 -6.51 -25.50 2.94
N ASN A 550 -7.63 -24.80 3.01
CA ASN A 550 -8.65 -24.80 1.96
C ASN A 550 -8.73 -23.47 1.18
N ASP A 551 -8.08 -22.42 1.65
CA ASP A 551 -8.10 -21.10 1.03
C ASP A 551 -7.05 -20.94 -0.08
N LEU A 552 -7.10 -19.79 -0.78
CA LEU A 552 -6.12 -19.44 -1.82
C LEU A 552 -4.80 -18.89 -1.26
N ASP A 553 -4.59 -18.94 0.05
CA ASP A 553 -3.35 -18.47 0.66
C ASP A 553 -2.18 -19.37 0.30
N THR A 554 -1.00 -18.78 0.20
CA THR A 554 0.23 -19.54 -0.01
C THR A 554 0.81 -19.95 1.33
N VAL A 555 0.75 -21.24 1.63
CA VAL A 555 1.34 -21.80 2.85
C VAL A 555 2.82 -22.07 2.64
N VAL A 556 3.65 -21.53 3.52
CA VAL A 556 5.11 -21.66 3.46
C VAL A 556 5.64 -22.58 4.55
N SER A 557 6.77 -23.24 4.27
CA SER A 557 7.42 -24.16 5.25
C SER A 557 7.97 -23.41 6.46
N SER A 558 7.80 -23.99 7.65
CA SER A 558 8.35 -23.47 8.89
C SER A 558 9.87 -23.61 9.01
N HIS A 559 10.53 -24.32 8.11
CA HIS A 559 11.98 -24.55 8.09
C HIS A 559 12.68 -23.97 6.86
N ASP A 560 11.98 -23.18 6.04
CA ASP A 560 12.52 -22.64 4.81
C ASP A 560 12.90 -21.15 4.98
N LEU A 561 14.05 -20.78 4.45
CA LEU A 561 14.52 -19.39 4.45
C LEU A 561 13.81 -18.50 3.41
N LEU A 562 12.66 -18.92 2.86
CA LEU A 562 11.90 -18.11 1.89
C LEU A 562 11.55 -16.73 2.47
N CYS A 563 11.19 -16.66 3.75
CA CYS A 563 10.91 -15.39 4.43
C CYS A 563 12.14 -14.46 4.47
N ARG A 564 13.35 -15.01 4.59
CA ARG A 564 14.59 -14.23 4.55
C ARG A 564 14.99 -13.86 3.14
N LEU A 565 14.75 -14.73 2.16
CA LEU A 565 15.02 -14.46 0.76
C LEU A 565 14.12 -13.33 0.24
N LEU A 566 12.83 -13.42 0.49
CA LEU A 566 11.83 -12.46 0.00
C LEU A 566 11.58 -11.30 0.99
N MET A 567 12.13 -11.39 2.21
CA MET A 567 12.02 -10.37 3.27
C MET A 567 10.57 -9.99 3.58
N PHE A 568 9.67 -10.97 3.70
CA PHE A 568 8.27 -10.77 4.01
C PHE A 568 7.95 -10.94 5.49
N ASP A 569 6.90 -10.26 5.92
CA ASP A 569 6.14 -10.53 7.14
C ASP A 569 4.85 -11.29 6.78
N VAL A 570 4.24 -11.95 7.76
CA VAL A 570 2.96 -12.67 7.58
C VAL A 570 1.75 -11.87 8.08
N ASP A 571 1.89 -10.54 8.12
CA ASP A 571 0.86 -9.61 8.60
C ASP A 571 -0.14 -9.18 7.51
N GLY A 572 -0.16 -9.90 6.39
CA GLY A 572 -0.98 -9.63 5.21
C GLY A 572 -0.16 -9.26 3.96
N ASP A 573 1.15 -9.57 3.96
CA ASP A 573 1.97 -9.50 2.77
C ASP A 573 1.48 -10.50 1.71
N GLU A 574 1.57 -10.10 0.45
CA GLU A 574 1.20 -10.93 -0.70
C GLU A 574 2.45 -11.43 -1.45
N ILE A 575 2.39 -12.68 -1.87
CA ILE A 575 3.38 -13.32 -2.71
C ILE A 575 2.80 -13.57 -4.11
N LEU A 576 3.60 -13.32 -5.14
CA LEU A 576 3.30 -13.77 -6.50
C LEU A 576 3.87 -15.18 -6.69
N LEU A 577 3.00 -16.14 -6.98
CA LEU A 577 3.38 -17.45 -7.45
C LEU A 577 3.26 -17.51 -8.98
N THR A 578 4.32 -17.94 -9.66
CA THR A 578 4.31 -18.12 -11.10
C THR A 578 4.99 -19.42 -11.53
N PRO A 579 4.30 -20.28 -12.30
CA PRO A 579 4.91 -21.45 -12.92
C PRO A 579 5.54 -21.13 -14.28
N ASN A 580 5.71 -19.84 -14.62
CA ASN A 580 6.23 -19.44 -15.93
C ASN A 580 7.64 -20.00 -16.14
N LYS A 581 7.74 -20.94 -17.10
CA LYS A 581 8.96 -21.68 -17.39
C LYS A 581 10.12 -20.76 -17.75
N THR A 582 9.88 -19.74 -18.56
CA THR A 582 10.91 -18.80 -18.99
C THR A 582 11.51 -18.03 -17.82
N ILE A 583 10.67 -17.57 -16.87
CA ILE A 583 11.15 -16.92 -15.65
C ILE A 583 12.02 -17.91 -14.86
N ILE A 584 11.49 -19.10 -14.53
CA ILE A 584 12.17 -20.11 -13.71
C ILE A 584 13.54 -20.47 -14.31
N GLU A 585 13.61 -20.69 -15.62
CA GLU A 585 14.85 -21.05 -16.32
C GLU A 585 15.86 -19.89 -16.41
N CYS A 586 15.40 -18.65 -16.31
CA CYS A 586 16.24 -17.47 -16.39
C CYS A 586 16.67 -16.93 -15.02
N VAL A 587 16.24 -17.54 -13.95
CA VAL A 587 16.73 -17.22 -12.60
C VAL A 587 18.23 -17.50 -12.53
N PRO A 588 19.06 -16.63 -11.94
CA PRO A 588 20.47 -16.90 -11.67
C PRO A 588 20.67 -18.16 -10.81
N ASP A 589 21.82 -18.80 -10.94
CA ASP A 589 22.17 -19.96 -10.10
C ASP A 589 22.64 -19.51 -8.72
N ASP A 590 22.63 -20.44 -7.76
CA ASP A 590 23.22 -20.30 -6.42
C ASP A 590 22.73 -19.08 -5.60
N ILE A 591 21.42 -18.79 -5.68
CA ILE A 591 20.81 -17.73 -4.88
C ILE A 591 20.77 -18.16 -3.40
N VAL A 592 21.32 -17.32 -2.55
CA VAL A 592 21.20 -17.44 -1.09
C VAL A 592 20.59 -16.16 -0.50
N PRO A 593 19.82 -16.29 0.60
CA PRO A 593 19.24 -15.12 1.27
C PRO A 593 20.32 -14.19 1.82
N LEU A 594 20.09 -12.90 1.79
CA LEU A 594 20.89 -11.92 2.52
C LEU A 594 20.56 -12.00 4.02
N TYR A 595 21.59 -12.00 4.85
CA TYR A 595 21.44 -12.04 6.29
C TYR A 595 22.28 -10.94 6.96
N TYR A 596 21.67 -10.18 7.81
CA TYR A 596 22.33 -9.13 8.62
C TYR A 596 21.56 -8.92 9.92
N VAL A 597 22.22 -8.41 10.93
CA VAL A 597 21.59 -8.07 12.20
C VAL A 597 21.16 -6.59 12.14
N PRO A 598 19.85 -6.30 12.24
CA PRO A 598 19.36 -4.92 12.23
C PRO A 598 19.72 -4.17 13.52
N PHE A 599 19.58 -2.83 13.50
CA PHE A 599 19.69 -2.03 14.72
C PHE A 599 18.48 -2.23 15.63
N GLU A 600 18.70 -2.19 16.94
CA GLU A 600 17.61 -2.26 17.90
C GLU A 600 16.83 -0.95 17.97
N PRO A 601 15.49 -1.00 18.09
CA PRO A 601 14.68 0.20 18.23
C PRO A 601 15.00 0.96 19.53
N VAL A 602 15.26 2.26 19.41
CA VAL A 602 15.48 3.13 20.57
C VAL A 602 14.14 3.46 21.23
N LYS A 603 14.06 3.27 22.55
CA LYS A 603 12.92 3.67 23.38
C LYS A 603 13.22 5.00 24.07
N SER A 604 12.21 5.83 24.20
CA SER A 604 12.24 7.08 24.94
C SER A 604 10.87 7.36 25.55
N ASP A 605 10.82 8.30 26.47
CA ASP A 605 9.55 8.84 26.94
C ASP A 605 8.81 9.50 25.80
N ILE A 606 7.51 9.27 25.75
CA ILE A 606 6.63 9.92 24.77
C ILE A 606 6.39 11.35 25.21
N ASN A 607 6.90 12.29 24.43
CA ASN A 607 6.71 13.72 24.58
C ASN A 607 6.87 14.44 23.22
N ASN A 608 6.53 15.72 23.18
CA ASN A 608 6.56 16.51 21.95
C ASN A 608 7.95 16.60 21.31
N ASP A 609 9.03 16.60 22.10
CA ASP A 609 10.40 16.64 21.56
C ASP A 609 10.77 15.33 20.89
N ALA A 610 10.46 14.19 21.52
CA ALA A 610 10.69 12.87 20.95
C ALA A 610 9.85 12.67 19.66
N ILE A 611 8.59 13.10 19.64
CA ILE A 611 7.72 13.07 18.47
C ILE A 611 8.30 13.96 17.35
N TYR A 612 8.72 15.19 17.69
CA TYR A 612 9.34 16.10 16.73
C TYR A 612 10.56 15.49 16.08
N GLN A 613 11.48 14.95 16.87
CA GLN A 613 12.69 14.31 16.36
C GLN A 613 12.35 13.11 15.46
N ALA A 614 11.41 12.26 15.86
CA ALA A 614 11.00 11.10 15.05
C ALA A 614 10.45 11.52 13.69
N VAL A 615 9.57 12.53 13.63
CA VAL A 615 8.97 12.99 12.37
C VAL A 615 10.00 13.69 11.49
N VAL A 616 10.79 14.61 12.04
CA VAL A 616 11.77 15.40 11.26
C VAL A 616 12.89 14.51 10.76
N SER A 617 13.44 13.62 11.59
CA SER A 617 14.46 12.67 11.17
C SER A 617 13.98 11.76 10.03
N CYS A 618 12.72 11.34 10.07
CA CYS A 618 12.14 10.55 8.98
C CYS A 618 12.00 11.36 7.68
N MET A 619 11.65 12.64 7.76
CA MET A 619 11.56 13.53 6.60
C MET A 619 12.93 13.74 5.93
N GLU A 620 13.99 13.88 6.73
CA GLU A 620 15.34 14.13 6.25
C GLU A 620 15.98 12.88 5.62
N ASN A 621 15.59 11.69 6.04
CA ASN A 621 16.16 10.41 5.62
C ASN A 621 15.30 9.63 4.60
N THR A 622 14.57 10.30 3.73
CA THR A 622 13.70 9.69 2.72
C THR A 622 14.46 9.21 1.47
N GLN A 623 15.41 8.29 1.61
CA GLN A 623 16.23 7.83 0.49
C GLN A 623 15.77 6.51 -0.18
N ILE A 624 14.75 5.84 0.34
CA ILE A 624 14.31 4.51 -0.14
C ILE A 624 14.06 4.50 -1.65
N GLY A 625 13.34 5.51 -2.17
CA GLY A 625 13.09 5.64 -3.61
C GLY A 625 14.36 5.89 -4.43
N ASP A 626 15.31 6.66 -3.90
CA ASP A 626 16.60 6.92 -4.54
C ASP A 626 17.46 5.66 -4.53
N ILE A 627 17.52 4.91 -3.43
CA ILE A 627 18.26 3.65 -3.33
C ILE A 627 17.75 2.65 -4.37
N SER A 628 16.44 2.44 -4.44
CA SER A 628 15.82 1.57 -5.45
C SER A 628 16.13 2.01 -6.88
N ASN A 629 16.13 3.33 -7.16
CA ASN A 629 16.50 3.86 -8.47
C ASN A 629 17.98 3.65 -8.78
N VAL A 630 18.87 3.84 -7.81
CA VAL A 630 20.32 3.61 -7.95
C VAL A 630 20.61 2.15 -8.26
N MET A 631 19.96 1.21 -7.55
CA MET A 631 20.09 -0.23 -7.82
C MET A 631 19.62 -0.56 -9.24
N THR A 632 18.47 -0.02 -9.66
CA THR A 632 17.97 -0.24 -11.04
C THR A 632 18.91 0.35 -12.09
N LYS A 633 19.56 1.49 -11.83
CA LYS A 633 20.58 2.04 -12.73
C LYS A 633 21.81 1.13 -12.80
N ASN A 634 22.20 0.52 -11.69
CA ASN A 634 23.29 -0.45 -11.68
C ASN A 634 22.94 -1.70 -12.51
N TYR A 635 21.71 -2.27 -12.39
CA TYR A 635 21.23 -3.35 -13.25
C TYR A 635 21.13 -2.95 -14.73
N ASN A 636 20.95 -1.65 -15.01
CA ASN A 636 20.84 -1.15 -16.38
C ASN A 636 22.21 -0.90 -17.06
N ASN A 637 23.30 -0.95 -16.32
CA ASN A 637 24.66 -0.83 -16.84
C ASN A 637 25.16 -2.16 -17.43
N ALA A 638 26.14 -2.10 -18.33
CA ALA A 638 26.69 -3.28 -19.02
C ALA A 638 27.32 -4.28 -18.01
N ASP A 639 28.01 -3.74 -17.01
CA ASP A 639 28.65 -4.52 -15.95
C ASP A 639 27.93 -4.25 -14.62
N THR A 640 26.98 -5.10 -14.28
CA THR A 640 26.25 -5.02 -13.01
C THR A 640 27.14 -5.44 -11.84
N ASP A 641 27.39 -4.52 -10.91
CA ASP A 641 28.07 -4.85 -9.67
C ASP A 641 27.09 -5.43 -8.66
N MET A 642 27.15 -6.75 -8.49
CA MET A 642 26.27 -7.48 -7.59
C MET A 642 26.63 -7.28 -6.11
N GLU A 643 27.93 -7.08 -5.77
CA GLU A 643 28.33 -6.73 -4.40
C GLU A 643 27.68 -5.43 -3.96
N PHE A 644 27.74 -4.42 -4.83
CA PHE A 644 27.08 -3.14 -4.57
C PHE A 644 25.57 -3.31 -4.37
N ASN A 645 24.89 -4.11 -5.21
CA ASN A 645 23.44 -4.35 -5.06
C ASN A 645 23.08 -5.05 -3.76
N LYS A 646 23.89 -6.02 -3.30
CA LYS A 646 23.69 -6.69 -1.99
C LYS A 646 23.74 -5.68 -0.84
N ILE A 647 24.77 -4.85 -0.83
CA ILE A 647 24.93 -3.79 0.19
C ILE A 647 23.81 -2.77 0.10
N MET A 648 23.40 -2.35 -1.11
CA MET A 648 22.29 -1.42 -1.27
C MET A 648 20.95 -2.00 -0.86
N CYS A 649 20.73 -3.30 -1.03
CA CYS A 649 19.52 -3.98 -0.52
C CYS A 649 19.48 -3.93 1.02
N CYS A 650 20.58 -4.28 1.69
CA CYS A 650 20.70 -4.15 3.14
C CYS A 650 20.50 -2.69 3.59
N TYR A 651 21.18 -1.74 2.93
CA TYR A 651 21.04 -0.30 3.23
C TYR A 651 19.62 0.21 3.04
N ASN A 652 18.91 -0.27 2.01
CA ASN A 652 17.50 0.07 1.79
C ASN A 652 16.61 -0.40 2.94
N ASN A 653 16.81 -1.63 3.41
CA ASN A 653 16.01 -2.21 4.49
C ASN A 653 16.29 -1.50 5.82
N LEU A 654 17.55 -1.20 6.12
CA LEU A 654 17.92 -0.36 7.28
C LEU A 654 17.28 1.04 7.18
N SER A 655 17.19 1.61 5.96
CA SER A 655 16.50 2.90 5.73
C SER A 655 14.99 2.80 5.91
N ILE A 656 14.38 1.65 5.60
CA ILE A 656 12.95 1.38 5.88
C ILE A 656 12.71 1.37 7.39
N ASP A 657 13.61 0.75 8.16
CA ASP A 657 13.51 0.65 9.61
C ASP A 657 14.02 1.88 10.38
N TYR A 658 14.65 2.84 9.71
CA TYR A 658 15.18 4.07 10.31
C TYR A 658 14.18 4.80 11.23
N PRO A 659 12.87 4.92 10.92
CA PRO A 659 11.89 5.53 11.84
C PRO A 659 11.79 4.85 13.20
N LYS A 660 12.15 3.55 13.26
CA LYS A 660 12.12 2.74 14.49
C LYS A 660 13.46 2.71 15.21
N THR A 661 14.56 2.67 14.46
CA THR A 661 15.90 2.50 14.99
C THR A 661 16.60 3.83 15.25
N GLN A 662 16.30 4.85 14.46
CA GLN A 662 17.01 6.14 14.38
C GLN A 662 18.50 5.99 14.06
N ASP A 663 18.88 4.83 13.55
CA ASP A 663 20.23 4.48 13.17
C ASP A 663 20.30 3.98 11.72
N ILE A 664 21.37 4.37 11.02
CA ILE A 664 21.66 3.93 9.67
C ILE A 664 23.18 3.77 9.48
N VAL A 665 23.55 2.82 8.65
CA VAL A 665 24.94 2.53 8.30
C VAL A 665 25.46 3.59 7.32
N LYS A 666 26.72 4.01 7.46
CA LYS A 666 27.44 4.83 6.49
C LYS A 666 27.80 3.97 5.28
N LEU A 667 27.66 4.52 4.07
CA LEU A 667 27.99 3.79 2.85
C LEU A 667 29.48 3.54 2.66
N GLY A 668 30.35 4.36 3.29
CA GLY A 668 31.81 4.21 3.24
C GLY A 668 32.34 4.11 1.80
N LYS A 669 33.04 3.04 1.46
CA LYS A 669 33.61 2.83 0.10
C LYS A 669 32.56 2.77 -1.03
N TYR A 670 31.29 2.58 -0.72
CA TYR A 670 30.21 2.50 -1.71
C TYR A 670 29.56 3.86 -2.01
N GLU A 671 29.93 4.92 -1.25
CA GLU A 671 29.27 6.23 -1.35
C GLU A 671 29.56 6.93 -2.68
N GLU A 672 30.79 6.85 -3.17
CA GLU A 672 31.19 7.43 -4.46
C GLU A 672 30.36 6.83 -5.61
N LYS A 673 30.26 5.50 -5.64
CA LYS A 673 29.46 4.78 -6.65
C LYS A 673 27.96 5.09 -6.52
N TYR A 674 27.44 5.16 -5.29
CA TYR A 674 26.04 5.55 -5.04
C TYR A 674 25.76 6.94 -5.62
N ASN A 675 26.61 7.93 -5.33
CA ASN A 675 26.43 9.29 -5.80
C ASN A 675 26.58 9.41 -7.32
N ALA A 676 27.52 8.68 -7.92
CA ALA A 676 27.67 8.61 -9.37
C ALA A 676 26.42 8.07 -10.06
N LEU A 677 25.91 6.91 -9.61
CA LEU A 677 24.68 6.32 -10.14
C LEU A 677 23.44 7.19 -9.87
N LYS A 678 23.37 7.86 -8.70
CA LYS A 678 22.30 8.80 -8.39
C LYS A 678 22.25 9.94 -9.39
N GLY A 679 23.41 10.47 -9.79
CA GLY A 679 23.55 11.55 -10.78
C GLY A 679 23.30 11.13 -12.23
N GLU A 680 23.31 9.82 -12.56
CA GLU A 680 23.04 9.36 -13.93
C GLU A 680 21.59 9.58 -14.35
N ASN A 681 21.36 9.70 -15.67
CA ASN A 681 20.02 9.68 -16.24
C ASN A 681 19.34 8.33 -15.97
N ASN A 682 18.00 8.36 -15.87
CA ASN A 682 17.19 7.16 -15.62
C ASN A 682 17.25 6.18 -16.81
N PRO A 683 17.03 4.87 -16.59
CA PRO A 683 16.76 3.91 -17.67
C PRO A 683 15.58 4.32 -18.55
N GLN A 684 15.60 3.94 -19.83
CA GLN A 684 14.54 4.37 -20.76
C GLN A 684 13.18 3.80 -20.41
N PHE A 685 13.08 2.57 -19.94
CA PHE A 685 11.79 1.98 -19.53
C PHE A 685 11.11 2.72 -18.37
N PHE A 686 11.81 3.58 -17.60
CA PHE A 686 11.23 4.42 -16.55
C PHE A 686 10.25 5.47 -17.08
N ILE A 687 10.29 5.81 -18.37
CA ILE A 687 9.24 6.60 -19.03
C ILE A 687 7.89 5.96 -18.80
N TYR A 688 7.84 4.64 -18.87
CA TYR A 688 6.61 3.84 -18.75
C TYR A 688 6.38 3.30 -17.33
N ALA A 689 7.42 2.78 -16.68
CA ALA A 689 7.32 2.20 -15.34
C ALA A 689 7.11 3.23 -14.23
N LYS A 690 7.65 4.45 -14.38
CA LYS A 690 7.65 5.50 -13.35
C LYS A 690 7.19 6.88 -13.86
N GLY A 691 6.68 6.99 -15.07
CA GLY A 691 6.21 8.26 -15.63
C GLY A 691 7.31 9.34 -15.77
N LYS A 692 8.59 8.94 -15.92
CA LYS A 692 9.69 9.89 -16.06
C LYS A 692 9.66 10.58 -17.42
N SER A 693 10.12 11.85 -17.48
CA SER A 693 10.21 12.57 -18.74
C SER A 693 11.25 11.96 -19.66
N LYS A 694 11.01 11.95 -20.97
CA LYS A 694 11.94 11.42 -21.97
C LYS A 694 13.33 12.07 -21.89
N GLY A 695 13.39 13.37 -21.58
CA GLY A 695 14.66 14.11 -21.45
C GLY A 695 15.48 13.73 -20.22
N SER A 696 14.88 13.09 -19.21
CA SER A 696 15.57 12.59 -18.01
C SER A 696 16.02 11.13 -18.12
N CYS A 697 15.81 10.49 -19.26
CA CYS A 697 16.15 9.08 -19.50
C CYS A 697 17.26 8.96 -20.55
N LYS A 698 18.16 7.98 -20.34
CA LYS A 698 19.19 7.61 -21.31
C LYS A 698 18.61 6.76 -22.46
N ALA A 699 19.37 6.54 -23.51
CA ALA A 699 19.01 5.63 -24.59
C ALA A 699 18.85 4.19 -24.06
N LEU A 700 18.12 3.34 -24.82
CA LEU A 700 17.96 1.92 -24.53
C LEU A 700 19.32 1.24 -24.30
N SER A 701 19.40 0.49 -23.23
CA SER A 701 20.54 -0.36 -22.88
C SER A 701 20.30 -1.82 -23.32
N LYS A 702 21.25 -2.69 -23.03
CA LYS A 702 21.10 -4.14 -23.22
C LYS A 702 20.53 -4.86 -21.98
N SER A 703 20.10 -4.10 -20.95
CA SER A 703 19.47 -4.70 -19.76
C SER A 703 18.16 -5.42 -20.13
N ASN A 704 17.80 -6.42 -19.36
CA ASN A 704 16.56 -7.18 -19.58
C ASN A 704 15.34 -6.26 -19.68
N ALA A 705 15.23 -5.28 -18.78
CA ALA A 705 14.10 -4.36 -18.74
C ALA A 705 14.01 -3.45 -19.97
N ASP A 706 15.14 -2.93 -20.48
CA ASP A 706 15.16 -2.12 -21.70
C ASP A 706 14.94 -2.96 -22.94
N ARG A 707 15.45 -4.23 -22.98
CA ARG A 707 15.19 -5.17 -24.09
C ARG A 707 13.70 -5.48 -24.22
N ILE A 708 13.01 -5.73 -23.10
CA ILE A 708 11.57 -5.94 -23.10
C ILE A 708 10.82 -4.67 -23.52
N CYS A 709 11.23 -3.51 -23.03
CA CYS A 709 10.64 -2.22 -23.41
C CYS A 709 10.73 -2.01 -24.93
N ASP A 710 11.88 -2.30 -25.54
CA ASP A 710 12.11 -2.19 -26.99
C ASP A 710 11.30 -3.24 -27.76
N TYR A 711 11.29 -4.50 -27.28
CA TYR A 711 10.54 -5.58 -27.93
C TYR A 711 9.04 -5.28 -27.97
N ILE A 712 8.45 -4.92 -26.86
CA ILE A 712 7.03 -4.53 -26.78
C ILE A 712 6.77 -3.29 -27.66
N HIS A 713 7.70 -2.31 -27.68
CA HIS A 713 7.56 -1.17 -28.56
C HIS A 713 7.54 -1.57 -30.03
N LYS A 714 8.39 -2.49 -30.47
CA LYS A 714 8.41 -2.99 -31.85
C LYS A 714 7.14 -3.72 -32.23
N GLN A 715 6.54 -4.47 -31.29
CA GLN A 715 5.31 -5.21 -31.52
C GLN A 715 4.06 -4.33 -31.51
N THR A 716 3.99 -3.36 -30.61
CA THR A 716 2.78 -2.54 -30.40
C THR A 716 2.91 -1.13 -30.95
N GLY A 717 4.10 -0.63 -31.19
CA GLY A 717 4.64 0.68 -31.41
C GLY A 717 3.79 1.71 -32.12
N ASN A 718 4.01 2.03 -33.36
CA ASN A 718 3.29 3.09 -34.10
C ASN A 718 1.97 2.62 -34.70
N LYS A 719 1.50 1.42 -34.39
CA LYS A 719 0.16 0.99 -34.78
C LYS A 719 -0.82 1.89 -34.02
N LYS A 720 -1.45 2.81 -34.73
CA LYS A 720 -2.65 3.47 -34.23
C LYS A 720 -3.58 2.36 -33.73
N TYR A 721 -4.25 2.56 -32.61
CA TYR A 721 -5.35 1.71 -32.24
C TYR A 721 -6.33 1.69 -33.41
N GLY A 722 -6.24 0.67 -34.20
CA GLY A 722 -7.10 0.45 -35.35
C GLY A 722 -7.88 -0.81 -35.09
N TRP A 723 -9.18 -0.67 -35.00
CA TRP A 723 -10.13 -1.76 -34.95
C TRP A 723 -10.04 -2.55 -36.30
N GLN A 724 -10.11 -3.84 -36.12
CA GLN A 724 -10.10 -4.71 -37.27
C GLN A 724 -11.31 -4.47 -38.19
N ASP A 725 -12.42 -4.00 -37.61
CA ASP A 725 -13.67 -3.65 -38.27
C ASP A 725 -13.98 -2.13 -38.17
N SER A 726 -13.00 -1.29 -38.49
CA SER A 726 -13.17 0.18 -38.43
C SER A 726 -14.33 0.75 -39.27
N GLU A 727 -14.91 -0.05 -40.15
CA GLU A 727 -16.10 0.27 -40.90
C GLU A 727 -17.41 0.03 -40.16
N LYS A 728 -17.38 -0.83 -39.09
CA LYS A 728 -18.55 -1.04 -38.25
C LYS A 728 -18.72 0.14 -37.32
N LYS A 729 -19.78 0.90 -37.53
CA LYS A 729 -20.22 1.97 -36.64
C LYS A 729 -21.51 1.57 -35.98
N PHE A 730 -21.62 1.90 -34.69
CA PHE A 730 -22.86 1.75 -33.98
C PHE A 730 -23.94 2.60 -34.63
N ASN A 731 -25.09 2.00 -34.93
CA ASN A 731 -26.22 2.74 -35.49
C ASN A 731 -27.07 3.32 -34.36
N PRO A 732 -26.96 4.63 -34.06
CA PRO A 732 -27.69 5.23 -32.93
C PRO A 732 -29.21 5.21 -33.12
N SER A 733 -29.71 4.97 -34.33
CA SER A 733 -31.15 4.95 -34.59
C SER A 733 -31.91 3.85 -33.85
N ILE A 734 -31.21 2.77 -33.43
CA ILE A 734 -31.79 1.71 -32.60
C ILE A 734 -32.16 2.17 -31.19
N LEU A 735 -31.59 3.26 -30.71
CA LEU A 735 -31.86 3.84 -29.38
C LEU A 735 -33.05 4.79 -29.40
N PHE A 736 -33.57 5.12 -30.59
CA PHE A 736 -34.72 6.03 -30.73
C PHE A 736 -36.02 5.24 -30.80
N ASN A 737 -36.98 5.62 -29.98
CA ASN A 737 -38.34 5.13 -30.11
C ASN A 737 -38.99 5.83 -31.31
N ASN A 738 -39.13 5.08 -32.40
CA ASN A 738 -39.72 5.61 -33.64
C ASN A 738 -41.24 5.95 -33.51
N GLU A 739 -41.90 5.45 -32.48
CA GLU A 739 -43.32 5.76 -32.21
C GLU A 739 -43.54 7.14 -31.62
N ASN A 740 -42.52 7.71 -30.98
CA ASN A 740 -42.54 9.07 -30.44
C ASN A 740 -41.27 9.84 -30.85
N PRO A 741 -41.23 10.37 -32.07
CA PRO A 741 -40.06 11.12 -32.55
C PRO A 741 -39.80 12.33 -31.63
N VAL A 742 -38.66 12.35 -30.95
CA VAL A 742 -38.25 13.53 -30.16
C VAL A 742 -37.89 14.63 -31.14
N THR A 743 -38.68 15.69 -31.15
CA THR A 743 -38.32 16.90 -31.91
C THR A 743 -37.15 17.58 -31.22
N ILE A 744 -35.97 17.45 -31.79
CA ILE A 744 -34.76 18.11 -31.25
C ILE A 744 -34.97 19.62 -31.44
N ASN A 745 -35.15 20.33 -30.34
CA ASN A 745 -35.13 21.80 -30.38
C ASN A 745 -33.71 22.25 -30.74
N SER A 746 -33.53 22.75 -31.97
CA SER A 746 -32.21 23.12 -32.48
C SER A 746 -31.49 24.20 -31.66
N GLU A 747 -32.22 25.13 -31.01
CA GLU A 747 -31.63 26.14 -30.12
C GLU A 747 -31.06 25.50 -28.84
N LYS A 748 -31.82 24.65 -28.19
CA LYS A 748 -31.34 23.90 -26.97
C LYS A 748 -30.22 22.95 -27.31
N TYR A 749 -30.22 22.35 -28.50
CA TYR A 749 -29.12 21.50 -28.94
C TYR A 749 -27.83 22.31 -29.13
N HIS A 750 -27.91 23.46 -29.77
CA HIS A 750 -26.78 24.38 -29.93
C HIS A 750 -26.32 25.00 -28.61
N GLU A 751 -27.19 25.24 -27.64
CA GLU A 751 -26.80 25.61 -26.29
C GLU A 751 -26.03 24.46 -25.59
N LEU A 752 -26.52 23.25 -25.70
CA LEU A 752 -25.85 22.05 -25.20
C LEU A 752 -24.49 21.81 -25.88
N GLU A 753 -24.40 21.97 -27.19
CA GLU A 753 -23.14 21.92 -27.94
C GLU A 753 -22.15 23.00 -27.46
N LYS A 754 -22.61 24.24 -27.25
CA LYS A 754 -21.77 25.32 -26.68
C LYS A 754 -21.32 25.00 -25.28
N VAL A 755 -22.20 24.50 -24.45
CA VAL A 755 -21.86 24.08 -23.08
C VAL A 755 -20.86 22.93 -23.14
N MET A 756 -21.10 21.90 -23.96
CA MET A 756 -20.19 20.76 -24.16
C MET A 756 -18.84 21.19 -24.72
N PHE A 757 -18.81 22.11 -25.68
CA PHE A 757 -17.58 22.66 -26.22
C PHE A 757 -16.81 23.47 -25.17
N THR A 758 -17.51 24.32 -24.40
CA THR A 758 -16.91 25.10 -23.31
C THR A 758 -16.37 24.20 -22.22
N LEU A 759 -17.07 23.09 -21.91
CA LEU A 759 -16.68 22.10 -20.95
C LEU A 759 -15.48 21.29 -21.45
N ARG A 760 -15.44 20.88 -22.72
CA ARG A 760 -14.29 20.23 -23.35
C ARG A 760 -13.03 21.11 -23.36
N MET A 761 -13.20 22.40 -23.61
CA MET A 761 -12.09 23.35 -23.53
C MET A 761 -11.61 23.56 -22.10
N LYS A 762 -12.51 23.57 -21.12
CA LYS A 762 -12.16 23.58 -19.69
C LYS A 762 -11.55 22.26 -19.24
N GLU A 763 -11.97 21.12 -19.76
CA GLU A 763 -11.34 19.80 -19.52
C GLU A 763 -9.86 19.73 -19.97
N GLN A 764 -9.48 20.46 -21.01
CA GLN A 764 -8.08 20.57 -21.45
C GLN A 764 -7.24 21.44 -20.50
N VAL A 765 -7.89 22.33 -19.77
CA VAL A 765 -7.26 23.29 -18.85
C VAL A 765 -7.29 22.78 -17.40
N LEU A 766 -8.27 22.00 -17.01
CA LEU A 766 -8.49 21.53 -15.65
C LEU A 766 -8.38 20.00 -15.61
N ALA A 767 -7.25 19.51 -15.16
CA ALA A 767 -6.98 18.08 -15.04
C ALA A 767 -7.97 17.37 -14.08
N SER A 768 -8.49 16.25 -14.54
CA SER A 768 -9.15 15.13 -13.82
C SER A 768 -10.37 15.38 -12.91
N THR A 769 -10.44 16.42 -12.11
CA THR A 769 -11.48 16.57 -11.08
C THR A 769 -12.84 17.08 -11.64
N ILE A 770 -12.82 17.90 -12.67
CA ILE A 770 -14.04 18.44 -13.31
C ILE A 770 -14.72 17.41 -14.23
N LYS A 771 -13.97 16.43 -14.68
CA LYS A 771 -14.44 15.41 -15.62
C LYS A 771 -15.65 14.63 -15.09
N ASP A 772 -15.64 14.30 -13.82
CA ASP A 772 -16.68 13.49 -13.18
C ASP A 772 -17.91 14.34 -12.79
N VAL A 773 -17.72 15.58 -12.37
CA VAL A 773 -18.81 16.54 -12.11
C VAL A 773 -19.65 16.81 -13.35
N ILE A 774 -18.98 16.94 -14.50
CA ILE A 774 -19.64 17.21 -15.77
C ILE A 774 -20.41 15.97 -16.25
N LYS A 775 -19.81 14.78 -16.13
CA LYS A 775 -20.48 13.52 -16.46
C LYS A 775 -21.78 13.37 -15.67
N LEU A 776 -21.74 13.67 -14.38
CA LEU A 776 -22.90 13.51 -13.52
C LEU A 776 -23.99 14.55 -13.83
N LYS A 777 -23.65 15.82 -13.98
CA LYS A 777 -24.63 16.88 -14.38
C LYS A 777 -25.28 16.61 -15.74
N LEU A 778 -24.54 16.00 -16.67
CA LEU A 778 -25.10 15.55 -17.96
C LEU A 778 -25.98 14.30 -17.79
N ARG A 779 -25.55 13.33 -16.99
CA ARG A 779 -26.34 12.12 -16.67
C ARG A 779 -27.66 12.49 -15.97
N THR A 780 -27.63 13.36 -14.96
CA THR A 780 -28.82 13.80 -14.24
C THR A 780 -29.78 14.61 -15.13
N ARG A 781 -29.26 15.39 -16.06
CA ARG A 781 -30.11 16.09 -17.04
C ARG A 781 -30.67 15.16 -18.13
N ILE A 782 -29.90 14.20 -18.61
CA ILE A 782 -30.35 13.19 -19.56
C ILE A 782 -31.38 12.26 -18.92
N SER A 783 -31.19 11.82 -17.68
CA SER A 783 -32.18 11.03 -16.96
C SER A 783 -33.47 11.78 -16.58
N ALA A 784 -33.37 13.10 -16.42
CA ALA A 784 -34.56 13.94 -16.20
C ALA A 784 -35.38 14.22 -17.48
N TYR A 785 -34.89 13.84 -18.66
CA TYR A 785 -35.53 13.99 -19.95
C TYR A 785 -35.74 12.66 -20.71
N ALA A 786 -35.37 11.55 -20.10
CA ALA A 786 -35.78 10.23 -20.56
C ALA A 786 -37.20 9.94 -20.04
N PRO A 787 -38.14 9.49 -20.89
CA PRO A 787 -39.51 9.23 -20.50
C PRO A 787 -39.62 8.06 -19.51
#